data_d2839efe1327595996f0c92b3e5ce695
#
_entry.id   d2839efe1327595996f0c92b3e5ce695
#
_cell.length_a   1.000
_cell.length_b   1.000
_cell.length_c   1.000
_cell.angle_alpha   90.00
_cell.angle_beta   90.00
_cell.angle_gamma   90.00
#
_symmetry.space_group_name_H-M   'P 1'
#
loop_
_entity.id
_entity.type
_entity.pdbx_description
1 polymer ?
#
loop_
_entity_poly.entity_id
_entity_poly.type
_entity_poly.pdbx_seq_one_letter_code
_entity_poly.pdbx_strand_id
1 'polypeptide(L)'
;MNKFLPSLLTIILACSCAESTISEIDSNYTNNDENTLYTYIESSSVRTFIENSTSLCWHKGDEVSYFPASNTNMKYIFSGEDGDKSGILTKVEGNYTSGSPLECNYALYPYDASATIKNNAILCTLPQQQSYANNSFGKGANLMVAATESSTKSSINFKNVCGFIKLQFYGSDITVQSIEFNGNNGETLAGQAQVTAVYDTAPTIDIVGNNATTVTLNCNGVNLSDNANNPTSFWIVLPPVTLSKGFTVTVTDTNGIKYIEKSNRSHTIERNTILPMAPIEITNMPRIGKPLPLWSEGYLDIHFINSGRGECHFYILPDETTLLVDAGEINESYNPNSTSGDAAVAQKPNADMRPYMTYVEYIKHFIPSNRTSVNWCLASHFHIDHIGHPNIATETSPEGYRKAGLIALHDHIQLYRVLDRAYPDYTEDSTTPAMEGALAEDWAKFIKSQENNTIGKGYRFTPGKEQITLRYNKKNYPNFRIFNICANGYVWQKDSSGNGYLGGSKSGSGNPASCGFHLSYGNFDYIACGDLTSTPQNLAANYFKDFIGKNKLEVFKAHHHFSSNSWGNNTQSVDCNPQVIVNQNFYKKQPDANLLNTVLNFSWKKDFFTTNLHPQCLVENNDIYSRMTGYNGHIVVRVSPGGEQFYVYILDDTNFEYNIRSIHGPYTCK
;
A
#
# COMPACT_ATOMS: atom_id res chain seq x y z
N MET A 1 -4.43 -11.24 0.93
CA MET A 1 -3.98 -12.49 1.56
C MET A 1 -2.50 -12.44 1.86
N ASN A 2 -2.09 -12.95 3.01
CA ASN A 2 -0.82 -12.77 3.71
C ASN A 2 0.43 -13.08 2.86
N LYS A 3 1.09 -12.09 2.31
CA LYS A 3 2.35 -12.29 1.59
C LYS A 3 3.57 -12.46 2.52
N PHE A 4 3.49 -11.98 3.77
CA PHE A 4 4.50 -12.19 4.79
C PHE A 4 3.94 -13.06 5.94
N LEU A 5 3.86 -14.37 5.72
CA LEU A 5 3.68 -15.34 6.80
C LEU A 5 5.06 -15.93 7.16
N PRO A 6 5.43 -16.00 8.43
CA PRO A 6 6.48 -16.92 8.83
C PRO A 6 5.97 -18.32 8.54
N SER A 7 6.74 -19.12 7.81
CA SER A 7 6.44 -20.53 7.61
C SER A 7 6.55 -21.23 8.97
N LEU A 8 5.42 -21.44 9.62
CA LEU A 8 5.35 -22.29 10.81
C LEU A 8 5.39 -23.75 10.33
N LEU A 9 6.59 -24.20 9.97
CA LEU A 9 6.86 -25.62 9.80
C LEU A 9 7.35 -26.16 11.13
N THR A 10 6.42 -26.58 11.98
CA THR A 10 6.77 -27.36 13.19
C THR A 10 7.19 -28.77 12.70
N ILE A 11 8.46 -28.90 12.36
CA ILE A 11 9.09 -30.23 12.23
C ILE A 11 9.47 -30.67 13.62
N ILE A 12 8.64 -31.52 14.20
CA ILE A 12 9.07 -32.34 15.34
C ILE A 12 10.04 -33.37 14.78
N LEU A 13 11.33 -33.02 14.72
CA LEU A 13 12.40 -34.00 14.59
C LEU A 13 12.70 -34.51 15.99
N ALA A 14 12.31 -35.76 16.22
CA ALA A 14 12.90 -36.52 17.31
C ALA A 14 14.40 -36.68 17.00
N CYS A 15 15.21 -35.74 17.50
CA CYS A 15 16.65 -35.89 17.55
C CYS A 15 16.99 -36.89 18.67
N SER A 16 17.39 -38.10 18.29
CA SER A 16 18.20 -38.92 19.15
C SER A 16 19.51 -38.13 19.38
N CYS A 17 19.73 -37.68 20.61
CA CYS A 17 21.01 -37.14 21.05
C CYS A 17 22.06 -38.22 20.89
N ALA A 18 22.84 -38.11 19.81
CA ALA A 18 24.23 -38.53 19.87
C ALA A 18 24.96 -37.29 20.43
N GLU A 19 25.17 -37.22 21.72
CA GLU A 19 26.23 -36.43 22.30
C GLU A 19 27.54 -36.88 21.72
N SER A 20 27.98 -36.25 20.61
CA SER A 20 29.41 -36.21 20.31
C SER A 20 29.99 -35.34 21.44
N THR A 21 30.49 -35.98 22.45
CA THR A 21 31.47 -35.42 23.39
C THR A 21 32.45 -34.63 22.51
N ILE A 22 32.35 -33.30 22.59
CA ILE A 22 33.46 -32.43 22.24
C ILE A 22 34.53 -32.84 23.23
N SER A 23 35.45 -33.74 22.78
CA SER A 23 36.69 -33.97 23.52
C SER A 23 37.27 -32.59 23.76
N GLU A 24 37.58 -32.32 25.03
CA GLU A 24 38.42 -31.24 25.48
C GLU A 24 39.57 -31.07 24.50
N ILE A 25 39.42 -30.22 23.48
CA ILE A 25 40.51 -29.77 22.67
C ILE A 25 41.24 -28.80 23.55
N ASP A 26 42.22 -29.39 24.12
CA ASP A 26 43.31 -28.93 24.96
C ASP A 26 43.33 -27.43 25.23
N SER A 27 43.02 -27.07 26.47
CA SER A 27 43.32 -25.80 27.13
C SER A 27 44.85 -25.50 27.17
N ASN A 28 45.69 -26.26 26.47
CA ASN A 28 47.14 -26.23 26.50
C ASN A 28 47.79 -25.75 25.18
N TYR A 29 47.12 -25.06 24.31
CA TYR A 29 47.82 -24.37 23.20
C TYR A 29 48.47 -23.10 23.78
N THR A 30 49.56 -23.23 24.46
CA THR A 30 50.51 -22.15 24.75
C THR A 30 51.35 -21.90 23.49
N ASN A 31 50.79 -21.20 22.53
CA ASN A 31 51.62 -20.69 21.44
C ASN A 31 52.31 -19.43 21.93
N ASN A 32 53.64 -19.47 22.08
CA ASN A 32 54.47 -18.32 22.47
C ASN A 32 54.71 -17.35 21.30
N ASP A 33 53.96 -17.48 20.18
CA ASP A 33 54.05 -16.55 19.05
C ASP A 33 52.99 -15.47 19.16
N GLU A 34 53.42 -14.26 19.49
CA GLU A 34 52.57 -13.06 19.59
C GLU A 34 51.86 -12.71 18.28
N ASN A 35 52.18 -13.37 17.19
CA ASN A 35 51.65 -13.13 15.83
C ASN A 35 50.48 -14.04 15.46
N THR A 36 50.14 -15.05 16.25
CA THR A 36 49.11 -16.02 15.95
C THR A 36 48.15 -16.22 17.11
N LEU A 37 46.84 -16.32 16.80
CA LEU A 37 45.77 -16.60 17.74
C LEU A 37 44.93 -17.77 17.23
N TYR A 38 44.51 -18.65 18.12
CA TYR A 38 43.52 -19.67 17.78
C TYR A 38 42.11 -19.13 17.92
N THR A 39 41.25 -19.37 16.91
CA THR A 39 39.88 -18.89 16.90
C THR A 39 38.87 -19.99 16.63
N TYR A 40 37.67 -19.84 17.20
CA TYR A 40 36.50 -20.65 16.88
C TYR A 40 35.24 -19.80 16.99
N ILE A 41 34.17 -20.25 16.30
CA ILE A 41 32.88 -19.60 16.32
C ILE A 41 31.91 -20.42 17.19
N GLU A 42 31.08 -19.76 17.98
CA GLU A 42 30.06 -20.44 18.80
C GLU A 42 29.24 -21.44 17.98
N SER A 43 28.95 -22.59 18.55
CA SER A 43 28.07 -23.59 17.91
C SER A 43 26.64 -23.02 17.85
N SER A 44 26.17 -22.71 16.68
CA SER A 44 24.86 -22.11 16.46
C SER A 44 24.23 -22.59 15.16
N SER A 45 22.97 -22.26 15.02
CA SER A 45 22.16 -22.55 13.84
C SER A 45 22.40 -21.60 12.66
N VAL A 46 23.41 -20.69 12.67
CA VAL A 46 23.66 -19.68 11.60
C VAL A 46 25.14 -19.38 11.38
N ARG A 47 25.55 -18.91 10.17
CA ARG A 47 26.96 -18.83 9.66
C ARG A 47 27.41 -17.41 9.31
N THR A 48 28.77 -17.17 9.14
CA THR A 48 29.34 -16.03 8.41
C THR A 48 29.02 -16.09 6.92
N PHE A 49 28.82 -17.27 6.35
CA PHE A 49 28.08 -17.57 5.12
C PHE A 49 27.33 -18.88 5.30
N ILE A 50 26.33 -19.15 4.46
CA ILE A 50 25.49 -20.34 4.58
C ILE A 50 25.83 -21.31 3.44
N GLU A 51 26.46 -22.40 3.78
CA GLU A 51 26.61 -23.55 2.90
C GLU A 51 25.68 -24.68 3.38
N ASN A 52 24.70 -25.06 2.55
CA ASN A 52 23.78 -26.18 2.78
C ASN A 52 23.14 -26.32 4.18
N SER A 53 22.61 -25.21 4.72
CA SER A 53 21.85 -25.08 5.98
C SER A 53 22.62 -25.11 7.31
N THR A 54 22.66 -24.00 7.99
CA THR A 54 22.59 -23.78 9.45
C THR A 54 23.86 -23.57 10.28
N SER A 55 25.05 -23.23 9.83
CA SER A 55 26.14 -22.81 10.74
C SER A 55 27.04 -21.72 10.18
N LEU A 56 27.53 -20.80 11.03
CA LEU A 56 28.53 -19.78 10.72
C LEU A 56 29.88 -20.42 10.50
N CYS A 57 30.61 -20.02 9.44
CA CYS A 57 31.96 -20.50 9.11
C CYS A 57 32.80 -19.31 8.68
N TRP A 58 34.10 -19.46 8.79
CA TRP A 58 35.10 -18.51 8.31
C TRP A 58 35.27 -18.59 6.79
N HIS A 59 35.61 -17.45 6.20
CA HIS A 59 36.22 -17.37 4.89
C HIS A 59 37.73 -17.17 5.05
N LYS A 60 38.51 -17.84 4.22
CA LYS A 60 39.94 -17.57 4.10
C LYS A 60 40.19 -16.09 3.81
N GLY A 61 41.03 -15.46 4.63
CA GLY A 61 41.29 -14.04 4.52
C GLY A 61 40.24 -13.12 5.19
N ASP A 62 39.36 -13.65 6.01
CA ASP A 62 38.50 -12.81 6.86
C ASP A 62 39.34 -12.00 7.85
N GLU A 63 39.03 -10.70 7.93
CA GLU A 63 39.80 -9.74 8.72
C GLU A 63 39.09 -9.46 10.04
N VAL A 64 39.83 -9.41 11.14
CA VAL A 64 39.31 -9.16 12.48
C VAL A 64 40.11 -8.07 13.20
N SER A 65 39.47 -7.29 14.03
CA SER A 65 40.09 -6.42 15.03
C SER A 65 40.38 -7.23 16.28
N TYR A 66 41.57 -7.12 16.81
CA TYR A 66 41.99 -7.71 18.08
C TYR A 66 42.56 -6.63 19.00
N PHE A 67 42.11 -6.63 20.25
CA PHE A 67 42.50 -5.69 21.27
C PHE A 67 43.15 -6.45 22.43
N PRO A 68 44.50 -6.63 22.41
CA PRO A 68 45.21 -7.35 23.44
C PRO A 68 45.28 -6.49 24.71
N ALA A 69 44.60 -6.85 25.78
CA ALA A 69 44.64 -6.21 27.13
C ALA A 69 44.92 -4.70 27.14
N SER A 70 44.73 -4.05 26.01
CA SER A 70 44.92 -2.63 25.74
C SER A 70 43.91 -2.16 24.71
N ASN A 71 43.72 -0.85 24.56
CA ASN A 71 42.81 -0.31 23.58
C ASN A 71 43.46 -0.17 22.16
N THR A 72 44.55 -0.94 21.89
CA THR A 72 45.19 -0.95 20.59
C THR A 72 44.47 -1.89 19.67
N ASN A 73 43.90 -1.36 18.60
CA ASN A 73 43.24 -2.13 17.55
C ASN A 73 44.29 -2.74 16.62
N MET A 74 44.46 -4.05 16.63
CA MET A 74 45.34 -4.79 15.77
C MET A 74 44.56 -5.59 14.74
N LYS A 75 45.06 -5.62 13.48
CA LYS A 75 44.45 -6.35 12.38
C LYS A 75 45.02 -7.76 12.29
N TYR A 76 44.14 -8.76 12.28
CA TYR A 76 44.46 -10.15 12.06
C TYR A 76 43.64 -10.69 10.88
N ILE A 77 44.14 -11.72 10.21
CA ILE A 77 43.51 -12.40 9.09
C ILE A 77 43.35 -13.88 9.40
N PHE A 78 42.18 -14.45 9.08
CA PHE A 78 41.94 -15.87 9.16
C PHE A 78 42.74 -16.63 8.08
N SER A 79 43.57 -17.56 8.52
CA SER A 79 44.51 -18.32 7.66
C SER A 79 44.07 -19.75 7.35
N GLY A 80 42.85 -20.16 7.81
CA GLY A 80 42.22 -21.45 7.47
C GLY A 80 41.60 -21.48 6.09
N GLU A 81 40.78 -22.49 5.83
CA GLU A 81 40.08 -22.65 4.55
C GLU A 81 38.61 -22.16 4.66
N ASP A 82 37.97 -21.94 3.52
CA ASP A 82 36.56 -21.57 3.45
C ASP A 82 35.68 -22.68 4.04
N GLY A 83 34.80 -22.31 4.96
CA GLY A 83 33.89 -23.25 5.62
C GLY A 83 34.39 -23.75 6.99
N ASP A 84 35.60 -23.41 7.39
CA ASP A 84 36.14 -23.76 8.71
C ASP A 84 35.36 -23.05 9.83
N LYS A 85 35.18 -23.76 10.94
CA LYS A 85 34.57 -23.17 12.16
C LYS A 85 35.63 -22.72 13.17
N SER A 86 36.85 -23.18 13.02
CA SER A 86 37.97 -22.84 13.87
C SER A 86 39.24 -22.80 13.03
N GLY A 87 40.26 -22.13 13.50
CA GLY A 87 41.56 -22.04 12.82
C GLY A 87 42.47 -20.99 13.46
N ILE A 88 43.41 -20.52 12.68
CA ILE A 88 44.43 -19.57 13.11
C ILE A 88 44.15 -18.19 12.53
N LEU A 89 44.22 -17.18 13.36
CA LEU A 89 44.29 -15.77 12.99
C LEU A 89 45.77 -15.35 13.00
N THR A 90 46.23 -14.80 11.89
CA THR A 90 47.62 -14.32 11.73
C THR A 90 47.64 -12.80 11.73
N LYS A 91 48.50 -12.18 12.52
CA LYS A 91 48.69 -10.74 12.61
C LYS A 91 49.18 -10.14 11.31
N VAL A 92 48.56 -9.04 10.88
CA VAL A 92 48.94 -8.32 9.65
C VAL A 92 49.41 -6.92 9.98
N GLU A 93 48.71 -6.19 10.83
CA GLU A 93 48.98 -4.79 11.15
C GLU A 93 48.78 -4.50 12.64
N GLY A 94 49.48 -3.48 13.11
CA GLY A 94 49.38 -2.94 14.48
C GLY A 94 50.52 -3.38 15.36
N ASN A 95 51.03 -2.46 16.15
CA ASN A 95 52.02 -2.74 17.20
C ASN A 95 51.38 -2.54 18.56
N TYR A 96 51.74 -3.39 19.51
CA TYR A 96 51.33 -3.22 20.89
C TYR A 96 51.79 -1.86 21.42
N THR A 97 50.84 -1.04 21.90
CA THR A 97 51.15 0.19 22.64
C THR A 97 50.67 -0.02 24.07
N SER A 98 51.54 0.33 25.05
CA SER A 98 51.16 0.27 26.46
C SER A 98 50.02 1.27 26.72
N GLY A 99 48.82 0.75 26.97
CA GLY A 99 47.62 1.51 27.34
C GLY A 99 47.17 1.16 28.74
N SER A 100 46.04 1.70 29.20
CA SER A 100 45.40 1.24 30.45
C SER A 100 45.05 -0.25 30.30
N PRO A 101 45.50 -1.10 31.20
CA PRO A 101 45.28 -2.54 31.06
C PRO A 101 43.80 -2.89 31.11
N LEU A 102 43.35 -3.68 30.17
CA LEU A 102 42.03 -4.32 30.18
C LEU A 102 42.11 -5.65 30.95
N GLU A 103 41.03 -6.06 31.56
CA GLU A 103 40.96 -7.32 32.31
C GLU A 103 41.02 -8.55 31.37
N CYS A 104 40.57 -8.40 30.13
CA CYS A 104 40.56 -9.45 29.13
C CYS A 104 40.92 -8.88 27.74
N ASN A 105 41.17 -9.77 26.78
CA ASN A 105 41.32 -9.40 25.36
C ASN A 105 39.97 -9.38 24.69
N TYR A 106 39.80 -8.47 23.72
CA TYR A 106 38.57 -8.38 22.90
C TYR A 106 38.89 -8.63 21.44
N ALA A 107 37.90 -9.13 20.71
CA ALA A 107 37.96 -9.21 19.26
C ALA A 107 36.63 -8.83 18.62
N LEU A 108 36.71 -8.32 17.39
CA LEU A 108 35.58 -7.94 16.56
C LEU A 108 35.76 -8.43 15.13
N TYR A 109 34.76 -9.05 14.58
CA TYR A 109 34.60 -9.32 13.13
C TYR A 109 33.40 -8.54 12.60
N PRO A 110 33.48 -7.94 11.41
CA PRO A 110 34.68 -7.75 10.59
C PRO A 110 35.67 -6.74 11.20
N TYR A 111 36.88 -6.66 10.66
CA TYR A 111 37.84 -5.63 11.03
C TYR A 111 37.24 -4.24 10.76
N ASP A 112 37.26 -3.40 11.78
CA ASP A 112 36.88 -1.99 11.72
C ASP A 112 38.02 -1.15 12.27
N ALA A 113 38.72 -0.42 11.41
CA ALA A 113 39.86 0.42 11.81
C ALA A 113 39.49 1.51 12.82
N SER A 114 38.21 1.90 12.87
CA SER A 114 37.68 2.89 13.82
C SER A 114 37.22 2.30 15.16
N ALA A 115 37.18 0.95 15.26
CA ALA A 115 36.72 0.29 16.47
C ALA A 115 37.64 0.56 17.65
N THR A 116 37.05 0.79 18.81
CA THR A 116 37.74 1.07 20.08
C THR A 116 37.07 0.36 21.24
N ILE A 117 37.80 0.17 22.35
CA ILE A 117 37.21 -0.31 23.62
C ILE A 117 36.95 0.90 24.51
N LYS A 118 35.73 1.00 25.01
CA LYS A 118 35.32 2.02 25.98
C LYS A 118 34.39 1.38 27.03
N ASN A 119 34.73 1.54 28.32
CA ASN A 119 33.95 0.99 29.44
C ASN A 119 33.65 -0.52 29.26
N ASN A 120 34.68 -1.29 28.87
CA ASN A 120 34.58 -2.73 28.64
C ASN A 120 33.57 -3.13 27.53
N ALA A 121 33.26 -2.22 26.62
CA ALA A 121 32.44 -2.48 25.44
C ALA A 121 33.18 -2.10 24.16
N ILE A 122 32.89 -2.82 23.07
CA ILE A 122 33.45 -2.55 21.73
C ILE A 122 32.58 -1.51 21.05
N LEU A 123 33.15 -0.35 20.71
CA LEU A 123 32.52 0.63 19.84
C LEU A 123 32.89 0.30 18.40
N CYS A 124 31.90 0.08 17.54
CA CYS A 124 32.06 -0.29 16.14
C CYS A 124 30.90 0.21 15.29
N THR A 125 30.84 -0.15 14.03
CA THR A 125 29.74 0.23 13.12
C THR A 125 28.94 -0.99 12.69
N LEU A 126 27.62 -0.97 12.91
CA LEU A 126 26.69 -1.88 12.23
C LEU A 126 26.32 -1.27 10.88
N PRO A 127 26.66 -1.93 9.73
CA PRO A 127 26.57 -1.30 8.44
C PRO A 127 25.12 -1.10 7.97
N GLN A 128 24.79 0.12 7.52
CA GLN A 128 23.54 0.44 6.84
C GLN A 128 23.51 -0.11 5.40
N GLN A 129 24.68 -0.16 4.73
CA GLN A 129 24.85 -0.69 3.39
C GLN A 129 25.41 -2.11 3.46
N GLN A 130 24.70 -3.07 2.90
CA GLN A 130 25.09 -4.47 2.85
C GLN A 130 25.16 -4.92 1.40
N SER A 131 25.96 -5.95 1.10
CA SER A 131 26.08 -6.52 -0.24
C SER A 131 25.36 -7.86 -0.31
N TYR A 132 24.78 -8.17 -1.46
CA TYR A 132 24.19 -9.47 -1.73
C TYR A 132 25.26 -10.56 -1.81
N ALA A 133 24.94 -11.72 -1.25
CA ALA A 133 25.65 -12.96 -1.50
C ALA A 133 24.64 -14.09 -1.75
N ASN A 134 24.96 -14.96 -2.70
CA ASN A 134 24.04 -16.05 -3.06
C ASN A 134 23.82 -17.01 -1.88
N ASN A 135 22.56 -17.21 -1.51
CA ASN A 135 22.14 -18.04 -0.38
C ASN A 135 22.77 -17.68 0.98
N SER A 136 23.29 -16.46 1.13
CA SER A 136 23.95 -15.97 2.35
C SER A 136 23.79 -14.46 2.48
N PHE A 137 24.31 -13.91 3.57
CA PHE A 137 24.52 -12.46 3.73
C PHE A 137 25.91 -12.06 3.20
N GLY A 138 26.05 -10.80 2.79
CA GLY A 138 27.31 -10.29 2.23
C GLY A 138 28.43 -10.19 3.26
N LYS A 139 29.65 -10.33 2.78
CA LYS A 139 30.86 -10.16 3.60
C LYS A 139 30.85 -8.83 4.32
N GLY A 140 31.17 -8.84 5.62
CA GLY A 140 31.23 -7.64 6.45
C GLY A 140 29.88 -7.13 6.98
N ALA A 141 28.75 -7.74 6.60
CA ALA A 141 27.46 -7.31 7.10
C ALA A 141 27.18 -7.76 8.55
N ASN A 142 27.66 -8.94 8.92
CA ASN A 142 27.41 -9.53 10.22
C ASN A 142 28.50 -9.18 11.24
N LEU A 143 28.12 -8.80 12.46
CA LEU A 143 29.03 -8.55 13.55
C LEU A 143 29.17 -9.79 14.43
N MET A 144 30.41 -10.18 14.73
CA MET A 144 30.73 -11.14 15.77
C MET A 144 31.76 -10.53 16.72
N VAL A 145 31.66 -10.85 17.99
CA VAL A 145 32.57 -10.36 19.02
C VAL A 145 33.07 -11.50 19.92
N ALA A 146 34.22 -11.28 20.54
CA ALA A 146 34.72 -12.16 21.55
C ALA A 146 35.34 -11.36 22.72
N ALA A 147 35.26 -11.94 23.91
CA ALA A 147 36.03 -11.54 25.05
C ALA A 147 36.71 -12.81 25.64
N THR A 148 37.98 -12.72 26.00
CA THR A 148 38.69 -13.83 26.66
C THR A 148 38.38 -13.87 28.15
N GLU A 149 38.62 -15.01 28.80
CA GLU A 149 38.48 -15.17 30.24
C GLU A 149 39.39 -14.21 31.05
N SER A 150 40.57 -13.96 30.52
CA SER A 150 41.55 -13.03 31.07
C SER A 150 42.50 -12.51 30.01
N SER A 151 43.28 -11.50 30.30
CA SER A 151 44.29 -10.91 29.39
C SER A 151 45.45 -11.87 29.01
N THR A 152 45.60 -12.99 29.71
CA THR A 152 46.65 -13.98 29.41
C THR A 152 46.21 -15.09 28.46
N LYS A 153 44.91 -15.11 28.06
CA LYS A 153 44.35 -16.11 27.14
C LYS A 153 44.47 -15.66 25.70
N SER A 154 44.88 -16.56 24.83
CA SER A 154 45.05 -16.30 23.39
C SER A 154 44.02 -17.03 22.51
N SER A 155 43.14 -17.82 23.08
CA SER A 155 42.05 -18.49 22.38
C SER A 155 40.81 -17.57 22.33
N ILE A 156 40.31 -17.34 21.11
CA ILE A 156 39.25 -16.38 20.82
C ILE A 156 37.98 -17.11 20.35
N ASN A 157 36.91 -17.04 21.17
CA ASN A 157 35.60 -17.59 20.84
C ASN A 157 34.67 -16.49 20.35
N PHE A 158 34.43 -16.41 19.04
CA PHE A 158 33.51 -15.44 18.46
C PHE A 158 32.07 -15.84 18.67
N LYS A 159 31.27 -14.89 19.15
CA LYS A 159 29.81 -15.00 19.29
C LYS A 159 29.13 -14.00 18.39
N ASN A 160 28.05 -14.45 17.73
CA ASN A 160 27.26 -13.61 16.84
C ASN A 160 26.53 -12.52 17.64
N VAL A 161 26.41 -11.33 17.04
CA VAL A 161 25.73 -10.17 17.68
C VAL A 161 24.34 -9.95 17.09
N CYS A 162 24.18 -10.18 15.79
CA CYS A 162 22.99 -9.85 15.03
C CYS A 162 22.07 -11.05 14.79
N GLY A 163 20.88 -10.77 14.23
CA GLY A 163 19.99 -11.76 13.64
C GLY A 163 19.82 -11.50 12.15
N PHE A 164 19.05 -12.34 11.47
CA PHE A 164 18.91 -12.33 10.02
C PHE A 164 17.44 -12.39 9.61
N ILE A 165 17.07 -11.60 8.61
CA ILE A 165 15.82 -11.82 7.88
C ILE A 165 16.17 -12.41 6.50
N LYS A 166 15.48 -13.49 6.12
CA LYS A 166 15.56 -14.12 4.81
C LYS A 166 14.32 -13.78 4.00
N LEU A 167 14.45 -12.85 3.07
CA LEU A 167 13.44 -12.51 2.08
C LEU A 167 13.54 -13.45 0.89
N GLN A 168 12.43 -13.82 0.28
CA GLN A 168 12.36 -14.72 -0.85
C GLN A 168 11.47 -14.14 -1.94
N PHE A 169 12.03 -13.90 -3.13
CA PHE A 169 11.30 -13.34 -4.27
C PHE A 169 11.44 -14.24 -5.49
N TYR A 170 10.38 -14.28 -6.30
CA TYR A 170 10.39 -14.91 -7.62
C TYR A 170 9.62 -14.02 -8.60
N GLY A 171 9.92 -14.14 -9.90
CA GLY A 171 9.27 -13.35 -10.94
C GLY A 171 10.04 -13.41 -12.24
N SER A 172 9.33 -13.35 -13.37
CA SER A 172 9.95 -13.40 -14.70
C SER A 172 10.54 -12.05 -15.10
N ASP A 173 11.72 -12.07 -15.72
CA ASP A 173 12.37 -10.92 -16.33
C ASP A 173 12.67 -9.74 -15.38
N ILE A 174 12.91 -10.05 -14.09
CA ILE A 174 13.25 -9.04 -13.07
C ILE A 174 14.69 -9.25 -12.61
N THR A 175 15.50 -8.19 -12.75
CA THR A 175 16.87 -8.10 -12.26
C THR A 175 16.94 -7.08 -11.13
N VAL A 176 17.20 -7.54 -9.91
CA VAL A 176 17.19 -6.71 -8.69
C VAL A 176 18.49 -5.92 -8.58
N GLN A 177 18.39 -4.59 -8.48
CA GLN A 177 19.52 -3.68 -8.24
C GLN A 177 19.78 -3.49 -6.75
N SER A 178 18.72 -3.27 -5.96
CA SER A 178 18.82 -3.06 -4.51
C SER A 178 17.52 -3.41 -3.79
N ILE A 179 17.64 -3.65 -2.48
CA ILE A 179 16.51 -3.84 -1.59
C ILE A 179 16.69 -2.91 -0.38
N GLU A 180 15.74 -2.03 -0.13
CA GLU A 180 15.67 -1.21 1.08
C GLU A 180 14.71 -1.87 2.08
N PHE A 181 15.15 -1.99 3.32
CA PHE A 181 14.38 -2.56 4.42
C PHE A 181 14.18 -1.53 5.53
N ASN A 182 12.93 -1.30 5.95
CA ASN A 182 12.55 -0.32 6.97
C ASN A 182 11.61 -0.94 8.00
N GLY A 183 11.82 -0.66 9.28
CA GLY A 183 10.80 -0.90 10.31
C GLY A 183 9.68 0.15 10.24
N ASN A 184 8.41 -0.30 10.36
CA ASN A 184 7.25 0.58 10.19
C ASN A 184 6.97 1.49 11.40
N ASN A 185 7.72 1.36 12.47
CA ASN A 185 7.62 2.20 13.69
C ASN A 185 8.86 3.06 13.90
N GLY A 186 9.76 3.14 12.91
CA GLY A 186 10.99 3.92 12.99
C GLY A 186 12.08 3.27 13.86
N GLU A 187 12.08 1.93 13.92
CA GLU A 187 13.10 1.17 14.63
C GLU A 187 14.49 1.45 14.05
N THR A 188 15.49 1.63 14.92
CA THR A 188 16.89 1.81 14.51
C THR A 188 17.47 0.47 14.10
N LEU A 189 17.98 0.36 12.87
CA LEU A 189 18.43 -0.89 12.25
C LEU A 189 19.93 -0.93 11.97
N ALA A 190 20.61 0.21 11.96
CA ALA A 190 22.04 0.32 11.73
C ALA A 190 22.60 1.62 12.32
N GLY A 191 23.92 1.72 12.40
CA GLY A 191 24.60 2.92 12.90
C GLY A 191 25.81 2.61 13.77
N GLN A 192 26.28 3.60 14.52
CA GLN A 192 27.35 3.41 15.47
C GLN A 192 26.85 2.58 16.65
N ALA A 193 27.50 1.47 16.90
CA ALA A 193 27.09 0.45 17.87
C ALA A 193 28.06 0.35 19.04
N GLN A 194 27.50 0.10 20.21
CA GLN A 194 28.23 -0.32 21.39
C GLN A 194 27.86 -1.78 21.67
N VAL A 195 28.85 -2.67 21.58
CA VAL A 195 28.66 -4.12 21.80
C VAL A 195 29.32 -4.52 23.10
N THR A 196 28.53 -5.04 24.02
CA THR A 196 29.03 -5.61 25.28
C THR A 196 29.35 -7.08 25.10
N ALA A 197 30.63 -7.43 25.17
CA ALA A 197 31.14 -8.79 25.08
C ALA A 197 31.69 -9.21 26.45
N VAL A 198 31.21 -10.33 26.98
CA VAL A 198 31.66 -10.92 28.23
C VAL A 198 32.01 -12.38 27.95
N TYR A 199 33.11 -12.87 28.57
CA TYR A 199 33.50 -14.25 28.40
C TYR A 199 32.34 -15.22 28.69
N ASP A 200 32.17 -16.17 27.84
CA ASP A 200 31.14 -17.22 27.88
C ASP A 200 29.66 -16.74 27.96
N THR A 201 29.41 -15.46 27.79
CA THR A 201 28.07 -14.87 27.83
C THR A 201 27.64 -14.41 26.42
N ALA A 202 26.33 -14.45 26.09
CA ALA A 202 25.80 -13.90 24.86
C ALA A 202 26.01 -12.38 24.82
N PRO A 203 26.57 -11.81 23.73
CA PRO A 203 26.77 -10.38 23.61
C PRO A 203 25.45 -9.64 23.45
N THR A 204 25.46 -8.35 23.84
CA THR A 204 24.37 -7.40 23.62
C THR A 204 24.86 -6.23 22.75
N ILE A 205 23.96 -5.59 22.00
CA ILE A 205 24.24 -4.46 21.14
C ILE A 205 23.25 -3.33 21.39
N ASP A 206 23.76 -2.10 21.46
CA ASP A 206 23.00 -0.87 21.50
C ASP A 206 23.50 0.05 20.37
N ILE A 207 22.58 0.63 19.59
CA ILE A 207 22.94 1.64 18.59
C ILE A 207 22.95 3.00 19.29
N VAL A 208 24.13 3.61 19.35
CA VAL A 208 24.40 4.80 20.19
C VAL A 208 24.62 6.09 19.39
N GLY A 209 24.65 6.00 18.04
CA GLY A 209 24.82 7.17 17.15
C GLY A 209 24.66 6.81 15.69
N ASN A 210 24.55 7.86 14.84
CA ASN A 210 24.33 7.72 13.40
C ASN A 210 23.15 6.77 13.07
N ASN A 211 22.05 6.92 13.80
CA ASN A 211 20.90 6.03 13.79
C ASN A 211 20.25 5.98 12.40
N ALA A 212 20.31 4.83 11.73
CA ALA A 212 19.63 4.58 10.48
C ALA A 212 18.41 3.66 10.70
N THR A 213 17.27 4.08 10.20
CA THR A 213 16.01 3.31 10.22
C THR A 213 15.83 2.46 8.96
N THR A 214 16.76 2.57 8.01
CA THR A 214 16.78 1.84 6.74
C THR A 214 18.09 1.07 6.61
N VAL A 215 18.01 -0.19 6.19
CA VAL A 215 19.15 -0.98 5.73
C VAL A 215 18.98 -1.23 4.24
N THR A 216 20.04 -1.02 3.45
CA THR A 216 20.06 -1.24 2.00
C THR A 216 20.93 -2.44 1.65
N LEU A 217 20.35 -3.42 0.98
CA LEU A 217 21.06 -4.54 0.38
C LEU A 217 21.35 -4.21 -1.09
N ASN A 218 22.62 -4.02 -1.45
CA ASN A 218 23.07 -3.78 -2.82
C ASN A 218 23.21 -5.12 -3.54
N CYS A 219 22.35 -5.34 -4.55
CA CYS A 219 22.27 -6.61 -5.28
C CYS A 219 23.06 -6.58 -6.58
N ASN A 220 23.27 -5.40 -7.18
CA ASN A 220 24.09 -5.19 -8.39
C ASN A 220 23.67 -6.08 -9.58
N GLY A 221 22.38 -6.33 -9.74
CA GLY A 221 21.87 -7.07 -10.89
C GLY A 221 21.64 -8.57 -10.63
N VAL A 222 20.93 -8.92 -9.57
CA VAL A 222 20.53 -10.32 -9.28
C VAL A 222 19.23 -10.65 -10.02
N ASN A 223 19.26 -11.65 -10.90
CA ASN A 223 18.05 -12.15 -11.56
C ASN A 223 17.20 -12.95 -10.60
N LEU A 224 15.89 -12.69 -10.61
CA LEU A 224 14.93 -13.50 -9.87
C LEU A 224 14.69 -14.84 -10.59
N SER A 225 14.49 -15.88 -9.81
CA SER A 225 13.93 -17.14 -10.32
C SER A 225 12.46 -16.92 -10.74
N ASP A 226 12.02 -17.53 -11.80
CA ASP A 226 10.61 -17.58 -12.20
C ASP A 226 9.79 -18.65 -11.46
N ASN A 227 10.46 -19.46 -10.61
CA ASN A 227 9.88 -20.60 -9.92
C ASN A 227 9.59 -20.32 -8.45
N ALA A 228 8.31 -20.31 -8.08
CA ALA A 228 7.84 -20.13 -6.70
C ALA A 228 8.39 -21.19 -5.72
N ASN A 229 8.68 -22.40 -6.20
CA ASN A 229 9.21 -23.48 -5.35
C ASN A 229 10.75 -23.39 -5.16
N ASN A 230 11.41 -22.52 -5.93
CA ASN A 230 12.84 -22.24 -5.82
C ASN A 230 13.10 -20.74 -5.96
N PRO A 231 12.58 -19.91 -5.04
CA PRO A 231 12.71 -18.47 -5.11
C PRO A 231 14.13 -18.01 -4.85
N THR A 232 14.52 -16.86 -5.42
CA THR A 232 15.77 -16.18 -5.11
C THR A 232 15.73 -15.64 -3.69
N SER A 233 16.76 -15.97 -2.89
CA SER A 233 16.85 -15.58 -1.48
C SER A 233 17.73 -14.36 -1.28
N PHE A 234 17.29 -13.44 -0.45
CA PHE A 234 18.00 -12.22 -0.06
C PHE A 234 18.11 -12.16 1.46
N TRP A 235 19.31 -11.97 1.97
CA TRP A 235 19.60 -11.98 3.39
C TRP A 235 20.01 -10.60 3.86
N ILE A 236 19.37 -10.13 4.92
CA ILE A 236 19.68 -8.85 5.55
C ILE A 236 20.02 -9.10 7.02
N VAL A 237 21.14 -8.55 7.45
CA VAL A 237 21.61 -8.60 8.84
C VAL A 237 21.03 -7.43 9.58
N LEU A 238 20.42 -7.69 10.75
CA LEU A 238 19.76 -6.69 11.58
C LEU A 238 20.16 -6.87 13.05
N PRO A 239 20.18 -5.81 13.86
CA PRO A 239 20.34 -5.97 15.31
C PRO A 239 19.14 -6.73 15.88
N PRO A 240 19.23 -7.36 17.03
CA PRO A 240 18.08 -7.87 17.76
C PRO A 240 17.07 -6.74 17.99
N VAL A 241 15.88 -6.86 17.40
CA VAL A 241 14.86 -5.80 17.43
C VAL A 241 13.46 -6.38 17.23
N THR A 242 12.47 -5.77 17.87
CA THR A 242 11.05 -6.06 17.59
C THR A 242 10.47 -4.99 16.70
N LEU A 243 10.12 -5.38 15.47
CA LEU A 243 9.43 -4.57 14.47
C LEU A 243 7.93 -4.55 14.82
N SER A 244 7.55 -3.74 15.79
CA SER A 244 6.24 -3.80 16.46
C SER A 244 5.05 -3.54 15.53
N LYS A 245 5.24 -2.71 14.49
CA LYS A 245 4.25 -2.43 13.42
C LYS A 245 4.62 -3.09 12.08
N GLY A 246 5.49 -4.12 12.13
CA GLY A 246 5.99 -4.78 10.94
C GLY A 246 7.06 -3.99 10.21
N PHE A 247 7.20 -4.22 8.92
CA PHE A 247 8.26 -3.64 8.10
C PHE A 247 7.81 -3.40 6.67
N THR A 248 8.58 -2.56 5.97
CA THR A 248 8.41 -2.29 4.53
C THR A 248 9.67 -2.71 3.80
N VAL A 249 9.52 -3.39 2.67
CA VAL A 249 10.59 -3.73 1.74
C VAL A 249 10.34 -3.03 0.42
N THR A 250 11.34 -2.28 -0.07
CA THR A 250 11.32 -1.69 -1.41
C THR A 250 12.39 -2.38 -2.25
N VAL A 251 11.96 -3.19 -3.21
CA VAL A 251 12.84 -3.81 -4.21
C VAL A 251 12.95 -2.85 -5.39
N THR A 252 14.16 -2.46 -5.77
CA THR A 252 14.43 -1.66 -6.97
C THR A 252 15.11 -2.53 -8.02
N ASP A 253 14.57 -2.58 -9.23
CA ASP A 253 15.19 -3.31 -10.34
C ASP A 253 16.25 -2.46 -11.06
N THR A 254 16.98 -3.06 -12.00
CA THR A 254 18.00 -2.38 -12.80
C THR A 254 17.45 -1.30 -13.73
N ASN A 255 16.12 -1.23 -13.94
CA ASN A 255 15.44 -0.18 -14.69
C ASN A 255 14.99 0.96 -13.78
N GLY A 256 15.25 0.89 -12.46
CA GLY A 256 14.80 1.86 -11.46
C GLY A 256 13.34 1.70 -11.04
N ILE A 257 12.67 0.64 -11.45
CA ILE A 257 11.29 0.36 -11.05
C ILE A 257 11.28 -0.13 -9.60
N LYS A 258 10.39 0.42 -8.80
CA LYS A 258 10.25 0.10 -7.38
C LYS A 258 9.04 -0.80 -7.12
N TYR A 259 9.27 -1.85 -6.36
CA TYR A 259 8.28 -2.79 -5.87
C TYR A 259 8.22 -2.67 -4.36
N ILE A 260 7.04 -2.36 -3.82
CA ILE A 260 6.89 -2.09 -2.38
C ILE A 260 6.01 -3.16 -1.75
N GLU A 261 6.56 -3.88 -0.78
CA GLU A 261 5.81 -4.82 0.05
C GLU A 261 5.86 -4.41 1.52
N LYS A 262 4.74 -4.61 2.22
CA LYS A 262 4.61 -4.29 3.64
C LYS A 262 4.07 -5.48 4.42
N SER A 263 4.63 -5.68 5.60
CA SER A 263 4.03 -6.45 6.67
C SER A 263 3.54 -5.51 7.76
N ASN A 264 2.31 -5.67 8.20
CA ASN A 264 1.74 -4.91 9.34
C ASN A 264 1.75 -5.74 10.63
N ARG A 265 2.29 -6.97 10.59
CA ARG A 265 2.40 -7.84 11.77
C ARG A 265 3.68 -7.54 12.52
N SER A 266 3.65 -7.73 13.84
CA SER A 266 4.87 -7.68 14.63
C SER A 266 5.78 -8.85 14.30
N HIS A 267 7.07 -8.55 14.14
CA HIS A 267 8.14 -9.52 13.90
C HIS A 267 9.29 -9.23 14.85
N THR A 268 9.93 -10.27 15.37
CA THR A 268 11.12 -10.11 16.23
C THR A 268 12.33 -10.72 15.53
N ILE A 269 13.37 -9.94 15.40
CA ILE A 269 14.71 -10.40 15.00
C ILE A 269 15.45 -10.75 16.30
N GLU A 270 15.78 -11.99 16.46
CA GLU A 270 16.54 -12.47 17.63
C GLU A 270 17.99 -12.69 17.24
N ARG A 271 18.89 -12.49 18.21
CA ARG A 271 20.32 -12.76 18.06
C ARG A 271 20.54 -14.20 17.56
N ASN A 272 21.41 -14.34 16.57
CA ASN A 272 21.86 -15.65 16.07
C ASN A 272 20.73 -16.54 15.53
N THR A 273 19.63 -15.92 15.03
CA THR A 273 18.50 -16.63 14.42
C THR A 273 18.18 -16.10 13.03
N ILE A 274 17.54 -16.94 12.22
CA ILE A 274 17.02 -16.58 10.90
C ILE A 274 15.50 -16.45 11.00
N LEU A 275 14.96 -15.31 10.59
CA LEU A 275 13.53 -15.11 10.36
C LEU A 275 13.24 -15.33 8.86
N PRO A 276 12.75 -16.51 8.42
CA PRO A 276 12.42 -16.76 7.03
C PRO A 276 11.06 -16.16 6.70
N MET A 277 10.95 -15.49 5.55
CA MET A 277 9.71 -14.98 5.01
C MET A 277 9.21 -15.87 3.86
N ALA A 278 7.88 -15.97 3.73
CA ALA A 278 7.27 -16.73 2.64
C ALA A 278 7.65 -16.13 1.27
N PRO A 279 7.78 -16.95 0.20
CA PRO A 279 8.06 -16.45 -1.14
C PRO A 279 6.97 -15.49 -1.65
N ILE A 280 7.41 -14.40 -2.31
CA ILE A 280 6.54 -13.36 -2.88
C ILE A 280 6.80 -13.28 -4.38
N GLU A 281 5.71 -13.29 -5.16
CA GLU A 281 5.77 -13.03 -6.58
C GLU A 281 5.88 -11.52 -6.85
N ILE A 282 6.99 -11.11 -7.46
CA ILE A 282 7.22 -9.69 -7.77
C ILE A 282 6.42 -9.25 -9.01
N THR A 283 6.22 -10.12 -9.99
CA THR A 283 5.56 -9.80 -11.27
C THR A 283 4.12 -9.31 -11.14
N ASN A 284 3.38 -9.77 -10.13
CA ASN A 284 1.98 -9.37 -9.87
C ASN A 284 1.85 -8.18 -8.91
N MET A 285 2.97 -7.57 -8.52
CA MET A 285 2.89 -6.36 -7.70
C MET A 285 2.62 -5.13 -8.56
N PRO A 286 1.70 -4.25 -8.15
CA PRO A 286 1.57 -2.92 -8.73
C PRO A 286 2.88 -2.14 -8.61
N ARG A 287 3.31 -1.47 -9.71
CA ARG A 287 4.61 -0.78 -9.81
C ARG A 287 4.43 0.64 -10.29
N ILE A 288 5.12 1.59 -9.67
CA ILE A 288 5.18 2.96 -10.18
C ILE A 288 5.83 2.95 -11.58
N GLY A 289 5.23 3.65 -12.54
CA GLY A 289 5.68 3.73 -13.93
C GLY A 289 5.25 2.56 -14.82
N LYS A 290 4.42 1.63 -14.33
CA LYS A 290 3.83 0.53 -15.12
C LYS A 290 2.30 0.56 -15.01
N PRO A 291 1.59 -0.02 -15.99
CA PRO A 291 0.13 -0.16 -15.91
C PRO A 291 -0.31 -0.87 -14.63
N LEU A 292 -1.45 -0.44 -14.07
CA LEU A 292 -2.06 -1.17 -12.97
C LEU A 292 -2.43 -2.58 -13.44
N PRO A 293 -1.98 -3.65 -12.74
CA PRO A 293 -2.39 -5.01 -13.09
C PRO A 293 -3.91 -5.12 -13.16
N LEU A 294 -4.42 -5.84 -14.16
CA LEU A 294 -5.85 -6.05 -14.33
C LEU A 294 -6.46 -6.73 -13.11
N TRP A 295 -7.76 -6.54 -12.94
CA TRP A 295 -8.51 -7.16 -11.86
C TRP A 295 -8.38 -8.69 -11.87
N SER A 296 -8.38 -9.28 -10.68
CA SER A 296 -8.42 -10.74 -10.48
C SER A 296 -9.54 -11.11 -9.53
N GLU A 297 -10.06 -12.33 -9.63
CA GLU A 297 -11.17 -12.83 -8.81
C GLU A 297 -10.91 -12.63 -7.31
N GLY A 298 -11.93 -12.14 -6.60
CA GLY A 298 -11.88 -11.83 -5.19
C GLY A 298 -11.46 -10.40 -4.86
N TYR A 299 -10.82 -9.66 -5.77
CA TYR A 299 -10.56 -8.23 -5.57
C TYR A 299 -11.83 -7.40 -5.82
N LEU A 300 -11.96 -6.29 -5.11
CA LEU A 300 -12.93 -5.24 -5.41
C LEU A 300 -12.14 -4.01 -5.89
N ASP A 301 -12.40 -3.57 -7.12
CA ASP A 301 -11.84 -2.32 -7.65
C ASP A 301 -12.92 -1.25 -7.76
N ILE A 302 -12.59 -0.04 -7.28
CA ILE A 302 -13.41 1.16 -7.41
C ILE A 302 -12.58 2.20 -8.15
N HIS A 303 -12.93 2.48 -9.40
CA HIS A 303 -12.24 3.41 -10.28
C HIS A 303 -12.98 4.75 -10.34
N PHE A 304 -12.29 5.83 -10.03
CA PHE A 304 -12.73 7.21 -10.21
C PHE A 304 -12.05 7.74 -11.48
N ILE A 305 -12.80 7.77 -12.59
CA ILE A 305 -12.24 8.04 -13.91
C ILE A 305 -12.18 9.53 -14.17
N ASN A 306 -10.99 10.05 -14.44
CA ASN A 306 -10.77 11.47 -14.72
C ASN A 306 -10.92 11.79 -16.20
N SER A 307 -11.98 12.49 -16.61
CA SER A 307 -12.09 13.16 -17.92
C SER A 307 -11.85 14.67 -17.84
N GLY A 308 -11.83 15.22 -16.63
CA GLY A 308 -11.82 16.67 -16.38
C GLY A 308 -13.13 17.38 -16.71
N ARG A 309 -14.22 16.64 -16.99
CA ARG A 309 -15.50 17.20 -17.48
C ARG A 309 -16.74 16.54 -16.89
N GLY A 310 -16.63 15.87 -15.79
CA GLY A 310 -17.76 15.24 -15.09
C GLY A 310 -17.34 14.05 -14.24
N GLU A 311 -18.31 13.50 -13.57
CA GLU A 311 -18.16 12.37 -12.65
C GLU A 311 -18.42 11.04 -13.37
N CYS A 312 -17.56 10.05 -13.10
CA CYS A 312 -17.74 8.68 -13.58
C CYS A 312 -17.00 7.70 -12.67
N HIS A 313 -17.73 6.74 -12.12
CA HIS A 313 -17.17 5.67 -11.31
C HIS A 313 -17.43 4.31 -11.95
N PHE A 314 -16.38 3.50 -12.07
CA PHE A 314 -16.48 2.14 -12.57
C PHE A 314 -16.03 1.17 -11.49
N TYR A 315 -16.85 0.15 -11.21
CA TYR A 315 -16.58 -0.85 -10.19
C TYR A 315 -16.44 -2.22 -10.82
N ILE A 316 -15.47 -2.99 -10.35
CA ILE A 316 -15.34 -4.42 -10.63
C ILE A 316 -15.46 -5.14 -9.30
N LEU A 317 -16.58 -5.82 -9.11
CA LEU A 317 -16.93 -6.49 -7.86
C LEU A 317 -16.21 -7.84 -7.74
N PRO A 318 -16.15 -8.45 -6.54
CA PRO A 318 -15.34 -9.63 -6.28
C PRO A 318 -15.58 -10.85 -7.18
N ASP A 319 -16.75 -10.95 -7.81
CA ASP A 319 -17.13 -12.02 -8.74
C ASP A 319 -17.14 -11.58 -10.21
N GLU A 320 -16.36 -10.55 -10.58
CA GLU A 320 -16.33 -9.90 -11.91
C GLU A 320 -17.62 -9.14 -12.32
N THR A 321 -18.62 -9.05 -11.47
CA THR A 321 -19.78 -8.19 -11.73
C THR A 321 -19.32 -6.73 -11.86
N THR A 322 -19.81 -6.03 -12.87
CA THR A 322 -19.46 -4.63 -13.11
C THR A 322 -20.62 -3.68 -12.80
N LEU A 323 -20.27 -2.52 -12.24
CA LEU A 323 -21.20 -1.43 -11.97
C LEU A 323 -20.60 -0.12 -12.50
N LEU A 324 -21.38 0.64 -13.24
CA LEU A 324 -21.07 2.01 -13.66
C LEU A 324 -21.99 2.98 -12.91
N VAL A 325 -21.42 4.01 -12.30
CA VAL A 325 -22.18 5.11 -11.70
C VAL A 325 -21.76 6.38 -12.39
N ASP A 326 -22.71 6.99 -13.07
CA ASP A 326 -22.60 8.24 -13.82
C ASP A 326 -21.58 8.18 -15.00
N ALA A 327 -21.68 9.11 -15.92
CA ALA A 327 -20.72 9.47 -16.96
C ALA A 327 -21.02 10.89 -17.44
N GLY A 328 -20.63 11.87 -16.65
CA GLY A 328 -20.96 13.27 -16.88
C GLY A 328 -20.15 13.91 -18.01
N GLU A 329 -20.72 14.93 -18.64
CA GLU A 329 -20.03 15.78 -19.62
C GLU A 329 -20.50 17.23 -19.45
N ILE A 330 -19.61 18.13 -19.02
CA ILE A 330 -19.83 19.58 -19.01
C ILE A 330 -19.19 20.25 -20.24
N ASN A 331 -19.64 21.46 -20.58
CA ASN A 331 -19.24 22.17 -21.80
C ASN A 331 -18.29 23.35 -21.58
N GLU A 332 -17.77 23.55 -20.39
CA GLU A 332 -16.91 24.68 -20.05
C GLU A 332 -15.48 24.51 -20.59
N SER A 333 -14.89 25.65 -21.00
CA SER A 333 -13.51 25.69 -21.49
C SER A 333 -12.50 25.77 -20.35
N TYR A 334 -11.33 25.19 -20.55
CA TYR A 334 -10.19 25.29 -19.65
C TYR A 334 -9.38 26.55 -19.88
N ASN A 335 -9.09 27.28 -18.81
CA ASN A 335 -8.12 28.35 -18.79
C ASN A 335 -7.23 28.25 -17.53
N PRO A 336 -5.94 27.90 -17.65
CA PRO A 336 -5.05 27.68 -16.51
C PRO A 336 -4.82 28.92 -15.65
N ASN A 337 -5.06 30.10 -16.19
CA ASN A 337 -4.87 31.39 -15.49
C ASN A 337 -6.17 31.96 -14.94
N SER A 338 -7.29 31.28 -15.09
CA SER A 338 -8.58 31.78 -14.62
C SER A 338 -8.65 31.80 -13.10
N THR A 339 -9.06 32.94 -12.54
CA THR A 339 -9.34 33.09 -11.11
C THR A 339 -10.81 32.81 -10.78
N SER A 340 -11.68 32.61 -11.77
CA SER A 340 -13.09 32.24 -11.54
C SER A 340 -13.20 30.89 -10.85
N GLY A 341 -14.09 30.79 -9.87
CA GLY A 341 -14.41 29.51 -9.23
C GLY A 341 -15.01 28.50 -10.18
N ASP A 342 -15.74 28.94 -11.21
CA ASP A 342 -16.38 28.11 -12.24
C ASP A 342 -15.47 27.81 -13.44
N ALA A 343 -14.17 28.16 -13.37
CA ALA A 343 -13.22 27.73 -14.38
C ALA A 343 -13.07 26.21 -14.36
N ALA A 344 -13.22 25.59 -15.53
CA ALA A 344 -13.04 24.15 -15.68
C ALA A 344 -11.56 23.77 -15.54
N VAL A 345 -11.27 22.55 -15.09
CA VAL A 345 -9.94 21.95 -15.11
C VAL A 345 -9.59 21.46 -16.54
N ALA A 346 -8.34 21.06 -16.77
CA ALA A 346 -7.93 20.52 -18.05
C ALA A 346 -8.68 19.21 -18.38
N GLN A 347 -9.19 19.11 -19.60
CA GLN A 347 -9.81 17.89 -20.12
C GLN A 347 -8.76 16.78 -20.32
N LYS A 348 -9.14 15.55 -20.11
CA LYS A 348 -8.25 14.39 -20.17
C LYS A 348 -8.73 13.33 -21.19
N PRO A 349 -7.79 12.64 -21.85
CA PRO A 349 -6.33 12.85 -21.83
C PRO A 349 -5.90 14.13 -22.55
N ASN A 350 -6.75 14.71 -23.40
CA ASN A 350 -6.53 15.94 -24.17
C ASN A 350 -7.87 16.65 -24.46
N ALA A 351 -7.81 17.84 -25.05
CA ALA A 351 -8.99 18.68 -25.31
C ALA A 351 -9.86 18.21 -26.47
N ASP A 352 -9.33 17.38 -27.36
CA ASP A 352 -10.02 16.95 -28.59
C ASP A 352 -10.93 15.73 -28.36
N MET A 353 -10.68 14.99 -27.27
CA MET A 353 -11.44 13.79 -26.95
C MET A 353 -12.70 14.10 -26.15
N ARG A 354 -13.87 13.65 -26.63
CA ARG A 354 -15.11 13.77 -25.87
C ARG A 354 -15.00 13.06 -24.51
N PRO A 355 -15.49 13.65 -23.42
CA PRO A 355 -15.38 13.06 -22.06
C PRO A 355 -15.93 11.64 -21.97
N TYR A 356 -17.09 11.34 -22.58
CA TYR A 356 -17.64 9.99 -22.59
C TYR A 356 -16.72 8.96 -23.27
N MET A 357 -15.95 9.36 -24.30
CA MET A 357 -14.97 8.49 -24.95
C MET A 357 -13.77 8.18 -24.04
N THR A 358 -13.36 9.12 -23.19
CA THR A 358 -12.35 8.85 -22.16
C THR A 358 -12.83 7.74 -21.21
N TYR A 359 -14.09 7.79 -20.81
CA TYR A 359 -14.69 6.74 -19.98
C TYR A 359 -14.77 5.40 -20.72
N VAL A 360 -15.15 5.41 -21.99
CA VAL A 360 -15.22 4.21 -22.85
C VAL A 360 -13.87 3.52 -22.96
N GLU A 361 -12.81 4.26 -23.30
CA GLU A 361 -11.46 3.69 -23.46
C GLU A 361 -10.93 3.16 -22.12
N TYR A 362 -11.15 3.89 -21.03
CA TYR A 362 -10.78 3.46 -19.69
C TYR A 362 -11.49 2.15 -19.29
N ILE A 363 -12.82 2.11 -19.45
CA ILE A 363 -13.61 0.94 -19.08
C ILE A 363 -13.22 -0.27 -19.94
N LYS A 364 -13.01 -0.10 -21.25
CA LYS A 364 -12.54 -1.18 -22.13
C LYS A 364 -11.20 -1.75 -21.71
N HIS A 365 -10.31 -0.93 -21.16
CA HIS A 365 -9.00 -1.38 -20.67
C HIS A 365 -9.13 -2.24 -19.41
N PHE A 366 -9.98 -1.84 -18.45
CA PHE A 366 -10.04 -2.48 -17.13
C PHE A 366 -11.17 -3.52 -16.99
N ILE A 367 -12.19 -3.50 -17.83
CA ILE A 367 -13.28 -4.47 -17.75
C ILE A 367 -12.72 -5.90 -17.87
N PRO A 368 -13.20 -6.89 -17.07
CA PRO A 368 -12.74 -8.27 -17.20
C PRO A 368 -12.80 -8.75 -18.66
N SER A 369 -11.74 -9.41 -19.13
CA SER A 369 -11.50 -9.72 -20.56
C SER A 369 -12.59 -10.54 -21.25
N ASN A 370 -13.40 -11.26 -20.48
CA ASN A 370 -14.56 -12.03 -20.95
C ASN A 370 -15.85 -11.18 -20.98
N ARG A 371 -15.79 -9.87 -20.70
CA ARG A 371 -16.94 -8.95 -20.64
C ARG A 371 -16.83 -7.85 -21.69
N THR A 372 -17.96 -7.54 -22.30
CA THR A 372 -18.11 -6.46 -23.28
C THR A 372 -19.20 -5.45 -22.88
N SER A 373 -19.77 -5.62 -21.69
CA SER A 373 -20.92 -4.86 -21.22
C SER A 373 -20.86 -4.66 -19.69
N VAL A 374 -21.56 -3.64 -19.21
CA VAL A 374 -21.71 -3.34 -17.77
C VAL A 374 -22.99 -4.00 -17.24
N ASN A 375 -22.88 -4.73 -16.14
CA ASN A 375 -24.00 -5.48 -15.54
C ASN A 375 -25.04 -4.59 -14.89
N TRP A 376 -24.59 -3.52 -14.20
CA TRP A 376 -25.40 -2.55 -13.51
C TRP A 376 -24.97 -1.14 -13.88
N CYS A 377 -25.92 -0.26 -14.12
CA CYS A 377 -25.69 1.17 -14.29
C CYS A 377 -26.57 1.95 -13.34
N LEU A 378 -26.03 2.97 -12.69
CA LEU A 378 -26.75 3.89 -11.82
C LEU A 378 -26.55 5.31 -12.34
N ALA A 379 -27.65 6.00 -12.71
CA ALA A 379 -27.66 7.44 -12.81
C ALA A 379 -28.00 8.02 -11.43
N SER A 380 -27.02 8.64 -10.76
CA SER A 380 -27.19 9.12 -9.39
C SER A 380 -28.24 10.20 -9.30
N HIS A 381 -28.21 11.17 -10.22
CA HIS A 381 -29.22 12.19 -10.44
C HIS A 381 -29.07 12.82 -11.83
N PHE A 382 -29.96 13.75 -12.24
CA PHE A 382 -30.04 14.20 -13.62
C PHE A 382 -29.34 15.54 -13.88
N HIS A 383 -28.14 15.77 -13.32
CA HIS A 383 -27.28 16.88 -13.70
C HIS A 383 -26.34 16.52 -14.86
N ILE A 384 -25.88 17.56 -15.57
CA ILE A 384 -25.04 17.40 -16.78
C ILE A 384 -23.70 16.75 -16.50
N ASP A 385 -23.13 17.04 -15.37
CA ASP A 385 -21.87 16.51 -14.86
C ASP A 385 -21.98 15.07 -14.32
N HIS A 386 -23.18 14.47 -14.37
CA HIS A 386 -23.47 13.07 -14.01
C HIS A 386 -24.01 12.22 -15.14
N ILE A 387 -24.91 12.77 -16.01
CA ILE A 387 -25.49 11.99 -17.12
C ILE A 387 -25.16 12.53 -18.50
N GLY A 388 -24.52 13.70 -18.60
CA GLY A 388 -24.07 14.32 -19.84
C GLY A 388 -24.89 15.55 -20.23
N HIS A 389 -24.25 16.47 -20.98
CA HIS A 389 -24.85 17.73 -21.41
C HIS A 389 -25.50 17.59 -22.80
N PRO A 390 -26.82 17.67 -22.93
CA PRO A 390 -27.50 17.42 -24.21
C PRO A 390 -27.14 18.41 -25.32
N ASN A 391 -26.71 19.64 -24.98
CA ASN A 391 -26.36 20.66 -25.98
C ASN A 391 -24.99 20.41 -26.65
N ILE A 392 -24.16 19.51 -26.12
CA ILE A 392 -22.90 19.09 -26.76
C ILE A 392 -23.07 17.79 -27.54
N ALA A 393 -24.25 17.19 -27.52
CA ALA A 393 -24.56 16.02 -28.30
C ALA A 393 -24.42 16.33 -29.80
N THR A 394 -23.65 15.52 -30.52
CA THR A 394 -23.50 15.60 -31.97
C THR A 394 -24.51 14.76 -32.71
N GLU A 395 -25.20 13.87 -32.00
CA GLU A 395 -26.16 12.91 -32.56
C GLU A 395 -27.45 12.90 -31.75
N THR A 396 -28.57 12.68 -32.50
CA THR A 396 -29.88 12.38 -31.91
C THR A 396 -30.32 11.01 -32.42
N SER A 397 -30.85 10.18 -31.53
CA SER A 397 -31.35 8.86 -31.88
C SER A 397 -32.61 8.96 -32.78
N PRO A 398 -32.98 7.88 -33.47
CA PRO A 398 -34.27 7.79 -34.16
C PRO A 398 -35.47 7.98 -33.23
N GLU A 399 -35.36 7.63 -31.97
CA GLU A 399 -36.39 7.78 -30.95
C GLU A 399 -36.45 9.21 -30.37
N GLY A 400 -35.56 10.10 -30.80
CA GLY A 400 -35.58 11.51 -30.51
C GLY A 400 -34.94 11.92 -29.17
N TYR A 401 -33.98 11.13 -28.65
CA TYR A 401 -33.10 11.54 -27.53
C TYR A 401 -31.70 11.91 -28.01
N ARG A 402 -31.07 12.88 -27.36
CA ARG A 402 -29.72 13.36 -27.69
C ARG A 402 -28.68 12.48 -27.00
N LYS A 403 -27.59 12.18 -27.71
CA LYS A 403 -26.53 11.28 -27.25
C LYS A 403 -25.39 12.07 -26.59
N ALA A 404 -25.38 12.08 -25.27
CA ALA A 404 -24.30 12.65 -24.43
C ALA A 404 -24.07 11.77 -23.18
N GLY A 405 -22.92 11.84 -22.59
CA GLY A 405 -22.59 11.16 -21.33
C GLY A 405 -22.94 9.67 -21.31
N LEU A 406 -23.74 9.24 -20.35
CA LEU A 406 -24.20 7.85 -20.17
C LEU A 406 -24.90 7.30 -21.42
N ILE A 407 -25.71 8.11 -22.10
CA ILE A 407 -26.43 7.70 -23.32
C ILE A 407 -25.45 7.44 -24.46
N ALA A 408 -24.48 8.32 -24.67
CA ALA A 408 -23.45 8.15 -25.69
C ALA A 408 -22.52 6.97 -25.40
N LEU A 409 -22.14 6.78 -24.13
CA LEU A 409 -21.32 5.66 -23.68
C LEU A 409 -21.99 4.32 -24.00
N HIS A 410 -23.31 4.21 -23.85
CA HIS A 410 -24.07 2.98 -24.15
C HIS A 410 -23.87 2.46 -25.58
N ASP A 411 -23.67 3.32 -26.57
CA ASP A 411 -23.41 2.90 -27.95
C ASP A 411 -22.07 2.14 -28.12
N HIS A 412 -21.15 2.29 -27.16
CA HIS A 412 -19.83 1.67 -27.17
C HIS A 412 -19.68 0.53 -26.17
N ILE A 413 -20.38 0.61 -25.04
CA ILE A 413 -20.39 -0.38 -23.95
C ILE A 413 -21.82 -0.52 -23.47
N GLN A 414 -22.44 -1.66 -23.76
CA GLN A 414 -23.83 -1.88 -23.40
C GLN A 414 -24.06 -1.85 -21.88
N LEU A 415 -25.09 -1.11 -21.47
CA LEU A 415 -25.54 -1.00 -20.07
C LEU A 415 -26.75 -1.91 -19.87
N TYR A 416 -26.65 -2.93 -19.01
CA TYR A 416 -27.75 -3.87 -18.85
C TYR A 416 -28.84 -3.37 -17.90
N ARG A 417 -28.63 -3.40 -16.61
CA ARG A 417 -29.63 -3.04 -15.60
C ARG A 417 -29.41 -1.62 -15.17
N VAL A 418 -30.28 -0.74 -15.63
CA VAL A 418 -30.16 0.69 -15.37
C VAL A 418 -31.07 1.10 -14.22
N LEU A 419 -30.47 1.70 -13.19
CA LEU A 419 -31.16 2.25 -12.04
C LEU A 419 -31.10 3.76 -12.09
N ASP A 420 -32.21 4.40 -11.74
CA ASP A 420 -32.28 5.81 -11.47
C ASP A 420 -33.35 6.14 -10.42
N ARG A 421 -33.42 7.39 -10.04
CA ARG A 421 -34.33 7.86 -9.01
C ARG A 421 -35.83 7.93 -9.42
N ALA A 422 -36.13 7.94 -10.72
CA ALA A 422 -37.46 8.30 -11.23
C ALA A 422 -38.24 7.15 -11.90
N TYR A 423 -37.54 6.15 -12.48
CA TYR A 423 -38.18 5.06 -13.22
C TYR A 423 -39.39 4.45 -12.50
N PRO A 424 -40.50 4.10 -13.17
CA PRO A 424 -40.76 4.26 -14.60
C PRO A 424 -41.44 5.59 -14.95
N ASP A 425 -41.84 6.39 -13.97
CA ASP A 425 -42.61 7.60 -14.13
C ASP A 425 -41.72 8.84 -13.97
N TYR A 426 -41.26 9.38 -15.07
CA TYR A 426 -40.45 10.59 -15.12
C TYR A 426 -41.27 11.88 -15.07
N THR A 427 -42.61 11.77 -15.10
CA THR A 427 -43.51 12.94 -15.04
C THR A 427 -43.60 13.54 -13.66
N GLU A 428 -43.29 12.78 -12.63
CA GLU A 428 -43.21 13.28 -11.23
C GLU A 428 -42.19 14.42 -11.06
N ASP A 429 -41.25 14.56 -12.02
CA ASP A 429 -40.20 15.57 -12.01
C ASP A 429 -40.51 16.80 -12.89
N SER A 430 -41.76 16.94 -13.35
CA SER A 430 -42.19 18.06 -14.19
C SER A 430 -42.11 19.46 -13.53
N THR A 431 -41.79 19.50 -12.21
CA THR A 431 -41.53 20.74 -11.47
C THR A 431 -40.03 21.11 -11.45
N THR A 432 -39.21 20.40 -12.19
CA THR A 432 -37.75 20.57 -12.25
C THR A 432 -37.37 21.83 -13.03
N PRO A 433 -36.25 22.53 -12.67
CA PRO A 433 -35.71 23.60 -13.53
C PRO A 433 -35.50 23.10 -14.98
N ALA A 434 -35.69 24.00 -15.94
CA ALA A 434 -35.72 23.66 -17.38
C ALA A 434 -34.56 22.78 -17.90
N MET A 435 -33.39 22.85 -17.28
CA MET A 435 -32.23 22.02 -17.63
C MET A 435 -32.40 20.56 -17.20
N GLU A 436 -32.86 20.31 -15.96
CA GLU A 436 -33.10 18.93 -15.51
C GLU A 436 -34.30 18.31 -16.23
N GLY A 437 -35.33 19.06 -16.53
CA GLY A 437 -36.51 18.59 -17.29
C GLY A 437 -36.13 18.02 -18.65
N ALA A 438 -35.28 18.74 -19.42
CA ALA A 438 -34.82 18.28 -20.73
C ALA A 438 -33.90 17.07 -20.66
N LEU A 439 -33.07 16.98 -19.62
CA LEU A 439 -32.17 15.83 -19.37
C LEU A 439 -32.97 14.59 -18.97
N ALA A 440 -33.92 14.74 -18.07
CA ALA A 440 -34.80 13.65 -17.66
C ALA A 440 -35.66 13.15 -18.85
N GLU A 441 -36.04 14.02 -19.78
CA GLU A 441 -36.76 13.65 -20.99
C GLU A 441 -35.92 12.80 -21.95
N ASP A 442 -34.70 13.21 -22.26
CA ASP A 442 -33.78 12.43 -23.09
C ASP A 442 -33.47 11.08 -22.44
N TRP A 443 -33.22 11.07 -21.14
CA TRP A 443 -32.97 9.85 -20.37
C TRP A 443 -34.19 8.92 -20.38
N ALA A 444 -35.40 9.43 -20.15
CA ALA A 444 -36.63 8.65 -20.18
C ALA A 444 -36.90 8.02 -21.55
N LYS A 445 -36.68 8.77 -22.66
CA LYS A 445 -36.79 8.25 -24.03
C LYS A 445 -35.75 7.15 -24.28
N PHE A 446 -34.51 7.36 -23.84
CA PHE A 446 -33.42 6.36 -23.93
C PHE A 446 -33.82 5.07 -23.19
N ILE A 447 -34.18 5.14 -21.92
CA ILE A 447 -34.56 3.95 -21.13
C ILE A 447 -35.72 3.21 -21.78
N LYS A 448 -36.75 3.91 -22.20
CA LYS A 448 -37.91 3.33 -22.86
C LYS A 448 -37.55 2.63 -24.19
N SER A 449 -36.61 3.19 -24.97
CA SER A 449 -36.14 2.57 -26.19
C SER A 449 -35.38 1.27 -25.92
N GLN A 450 -34.59 1.21 -24.85
CA GLN A 450 -33.79 0.06 -24.50
C GLN A 450 -34.62 -1.09 -23.92
N GLU A 451 -35.73 -0.83 -23.25
CA GLU A 451 -36.64 -1.86 -22.75
C GLU A 451 -37.21 -2.79 -23.84
N ASN A 452 -37.31 -2.28 -25.06
CA ASN A 452 -37.75 -3.04 -26.22
C ASN A 452 -36.62 -3.82 -26.93
N ASN A 453 -35.37 -3.58 -26.55
CA ASN A 453 -34.17 -4.09 -27.22
C ASN A 453 -33.39 -5.15 -26.42
N THR A 454 -34.00 -5.88 -25.53
CA THR A 454 -33.40 -7.01 -24.78
C THR A 454 -32.19 -6.70 -23.88
N ILE A 455 -31.66 -5.49 -23.89
CA ILE A 455 -30.39 -5.16 -23.26
C ILE A 455 -30.56 -4.49 -21.89
N GLY A 456 -31.54 -3.61 -21.76
CA GLY A 456 -31.70 -2.81 -20.55
C GLY A 456 -33.10 -2.81 -20.02
N LYS A 457 -33.29 -3.30 -18.79
CA LYS A 457 -34.50 -3.00 -18.03
C LYS A 457 -34.20 -1.87 -17.08
N GLY A 458 -35.08 -0.83 -17.08
CA GLY A 458 -35.03 0.22 -16.07
C GLY A 458 -35.51 -0.27 -14.72
N TYR A 459 -34.95 0.28 -13.66
CA TYR A 459 -35.35 0.02 -12.28
C TYR A 459 -35.32 1.31 -11.48
N ARG A 460 -36.34 1.52 -10.65
CA ARG A 460 -36.31 2.60 -9.67
C ARG A 460 -35.31 2.27 -8.55
N PHE A 461 -34.35 3.16 -8.30
CA PHE A 461 -33.48 3.03 -7.15
C PHE A 461 -34.25 3.34 -5.85
N THR A 462 -34.33 2.35 -4.97
CA THR A 462 -35.19 2.40 -3.79
C THR A 462 -34.36 2.31 -2.53
N PRO A 463 -34.34 3.35 -1.66
CA PRO A 463 -33.69 3.27 -0.37
C PRO A 463 -34.22 2.13 0.50
N GLY A 464 -33.34 1.51 1.29
CA GLY A 464 -33.68 0.37 2.13
C GLY A 464 -33.67 -0.98 1.41
N LYS A 465 -33.19 -1.05 0.17
CA LYS A 465 -33.10 -2.27 -0.64
C LYS A 465 -31.68 -2.61 -1.03
N GLU A 466 -31.44 -3.86 -1.38
CA GLU A 466 -30.23 -4.40 -2.01
C GLU A 466 -30.55 -4.77 -3.46
N GLN A 467 -30.52 -3.80 -4.35
CA GLN A 467 -30.90 -4.01 -5.75
C GLN A 467 -29.70 -4.39 -6.61
N ILE A 468 -28.53 -3.80 -6.36
CA ILE A 468 -27.28 -4.09 -7.04
C ILE A 468 -26.64 -5.29 -6.37
N THR A 469 -26.55 -6.41 -7.09
CA THR A 469 -26.09 -7.69 -6.52
C THR A 469 -25.07 -8.35 -7.43
N LEU A 470 -24.22 -9.18 -6.86
CA LEU A 470 -23.30 -10.06 -7.59
C LEU A 470 -24.04 -10.96 -8.58
N ARG A 471 -23.49 -11.13 -9.78
CA ARG A 471 -24.16 -11.78 -10.92
C ARG A 471 -23.66 -13.17 -11.24
N TYR A 472 -22.41 -13.51 -10.83
CA TYR A 472 -21.79 -14.75 -11.27
C TYR A 472 -21.56 -15.73 -10.12
N ASN A 473 -20.84 -15.33 -9.07
CA ASN A 473 -20.45 -16.21 -7.95
C ASN A 473 -20.87 -15.68 -6.58
N LYS A 474 -22.08 -15.17 -6.46
CA LYS A 474 -22.59 -14.58 -5.20
C LYS A 474 -22.34 -15.46 -3.96
N LYS A 475 -22.42 -16.79 -4.09
CA LYS A 475 -22.22 -17.72 -2.98
C LYS A 475 -20.81 -17.71 -2.41
N ASN A 476 -19.80 -17.37 -3.21
CA ASN A 476 -18.41 -17.30 -2.79
C ASN A 476 -18.11 -16.04 -1.97
N TYR A 477 -18.98 -15.04 -2.03
CA TYR A 477 -18.80 -13.73 -1.41
C TYR A 477 -20.00 -13.37 -0.50
N PRO A 478 -20.29 -14.16 0.55
CA PRO A 478 -21.45 -13.93 1.42
C PRO A 478 -21.35 -12.62 2.20
N ASN A 479 -20.14 -12.09 2.37
CA ASN A 479 -19.84 -10.85 3.09
C ASN A 479 -19.77 -9.62 2.15
N PHE A 480 -20.20 -9.74 0.89
CA PHE A 480 -20.31 -8.63 -0.04
C PHE A 480 -21.75 -8.13 -0.12
N ARG A 481 -21.94 -6.80 -0.06
CA ARG A 481 -23.26 -6.18 -0.04
C ARG A 481 -23.23 -4.77 -0.62
N ILE A 482 -24.29 -4.38 -1.36
CA ILE A 482 -24.58 -2.98 -1.72
C ILE A 482 -25.99 -2.67 -1.24
N PHE A 483 -26.09 -1.74 -0.29
CA PHE A 483 -27.34 -1.32 0.33
C PHE A 483 -27.68 0.12 -0.04
N ASN A 484 -28.88 0.34 -0.58
CA ASN A 484 -29.35 1.66 -1.01
C ASN A 484 -29.70 2.53 0.20
N ILE A 485 -29.04 3.66 0.34
CA ILE A 485 -29.19 4.56 1.50
C ILE A 485 -30.25 5.63 1.24
N CYS A 486 -30.15 6.32 0.10
CA CYS A 486 -30.96 7.50 -0.17
C CYS A 486 -31.34 7.62 -1.65
N ALA A 487 -32.47 8.26 -1.92
CA ALA A 487 -32.93 8.74 -3.23
C ALA A 487 -34.11 9.69 -3.05
N ASN A 488 -34.28 10.66 -3.96
CA ASN A 488 -35.42 11.58 -4.00
C ASN A 488 -35.70 12.35 -2.69
N GLY A 489 -34.63 12.67 -1.93
CA GLY A 489 -34.78 13.38 -0.64
C GLY A 489 -35.09 12.46 0.56
N TYR A 490 -35.35 11.18 0.30
CA TYR A 490 -35.56 10.20 1.36
C TYR A 490 -34.26 9.50 1.71
N VAL A 491 -34.07 9.21 3.01
CA VAL A 491 -32.91 8.47 3.54
C VAL A 491 -33.38 7.37 4.46
N TRP A 492 -32.81 6.17 4.32
CA TRP A 492 -33.09 5.05 5.21
C TRP A 492 -32.55 5.33 6.61
N GLN A 493 -33.39 5.14 7.60
CA GLN A 493 -33.15 5.39 9.02
C GLN A 493 -33.58 4.19 9.85
N LYS A 494 -33.16 4.14 11.12
CA LYS A 494 -33.72 3.26 12.15
C LYS A 494 -34.42 4.08 13.23
N ASP A 495 -35.56 3.60 13.73
CA ASP A 495 -36.21 4.12 14.91
C ASP A 495 -35.50 3.63 16.19
N SER A 496 -35.94 4.09 17.34
CA SER A 496 -35.39 3.69 18.65
C SER A 496 -35.56 2.20 18.97
N SER A 497 -36.45 1.50 18.25
CA SER A 497 -36.70 0.06 18.37
C SER A 497 -35.86 -0.74 17.35
N GLY A 498 -35.06 -0.07 16.50
CA GLY A 498 -34.25 -0.68 15.45
C GLY A 498 -35.01 -0.98 14.15
N ASN A 499 -36.29 -0.58 14.02
CA ASN A 499 -37.04 -0.78 12.78
C ASN A 499 -36.65 0.26 11.74
N GLY A 500 -36.51 -0.21 10.49
CA GLY A 500 -36.17 0.65 9.38
C GLY A 500 -37.35 1.51 8.91
N TYR A 501 -37.09 2.76 8.58
CA TYR A 501 -38.06 3.67 7.96
C TYR A 501 -37.37 4.64 7.00
N LEU A 502 -38.14 5.36 6.17
CA LEU A 502 -37.64 6.42 5.31
C LEU A 502 -37.84 7.78 6.02
N GLY A 503 -36.72 8.41 6.40
CA GLY A 503 -36.71 9.79 6.88
C GLY A 503 -36.59 10.77 5.72
N GLY A 504 -36.94 12.04 5.97
CA GLY A 504 -36.89 13.10 4.97
C GLY A 504 -38.23 13.36 4.26
N SER A 505 -38.15 14.07 3.16
CA SER A 505 -39.30 14.40 2.32
C SER A 505 -38.90 14.37 0.85
N LYS A 506 -39.88 14.18 -0.02
CA LYS A 506 -39.64 14.18 -1.46
C LYS A 506 -38.91 15.46 -1.89
N SER A 507 -37.77 15.28 -2.59
CA SER A 507 -37.10 16.31 -3.34
C SER A 507 -37.27 15.97 -4.83
N GLY A 508 -37.92 16.84 -5.56
CA GLY A 508 -38.23 16.60 -6.98
C GLY A 508 -37.06 16.86 -7.91
N SER A 509 -35.96 17.46 -7.40
CA SER A 509 -34.88 17.91 -8.28
C SER A 509 -33.53 18.12 -7.57
N GLY A 510 -32.47 18.16 -8.36
CA GLY A 510 -31.14 18.58 -7.97
C GLY A 510 -30.43 17.63 -7.02
N ASN A 511 -29.35 18.11 -6.45
CA ASN A 511 -28.44 17.38 -5.59
C ASN A 511 -29.13 16.66 -4.40
N PRO A 512 -30.14 17.24 -3.73
CA PRO A 512 -30.86 16.54 -2.65
C PRO A 512 -31.58 15.26 -3.10
N ALA A 513 -31.84 15.09 -4.40
CA ALA A 513 -32.52 13.91 -4.94
C ALA A 513 -31.58 12.76 -5.29
N SER A 514 -30.26 12.91 -5.09
CA SER A 514 -29.24 11.93 -5.42
C SER A 514 -29.51 10.54 -4.83
N CYS A 515 -29.25 9.52 -5.64
CA CYS A 515 -29.17 8.12 -5.22
C CYS A 515 -27.84 7.86 -4.50
N GLY A 516 -27.89 7.19 -3.37
CA GLY A 516 -26.70 6.84 -2.60
C GLY A 516 -26.75 5.44 -2.04
N PHE A 517 -25.60 4.82 -1.91
CA PHE A 517 -25.45 3.46 -1.41
C PHE A 517 -24.24 3.29 -0.49
N HIS A 518 -24.33 2.26 0.34
CA HIS A 518 -23.27 1.72 1.16
C HIS A 518 -22.84 0.37 0.58
N LEU A 519 -21.56 0.24 0.19
CA LEU A 519 -20.97 -1.00 -0.24
C LEU A 519 -20.11 -1.54 0.91
N SER A 520 -20.32 -2.80 1.28
CA SER A 520 -19.46 -3.50 2.25
C SER A 520 -18.91 -4.79 1.67
N TYR A 521 -17.63 -5.09 1.98
CA TYR A 521 -16.94 -6.31 1.60
C TYR A 521 -16.02 -6.76 2.74
N GLY A 522 -16.42 -7.78 3.48
CA GLY A 522 -15.74 -8.15 4.72
C GLY A 522 -15.75 -6.99 5.72
N ASN A 523 -14.58 -6.51 6.10
CA ASN A 523 -14.40 -5.34 6.97
C ASN A 523 -14.28 -4.01 6.21
N PHE A 524 -14.30 -4.03 4.87
CA PHE A 524 -14.22 -2.83 4.06
C PHE A 524 -15.60 -2.20 3.87
N ASP A 525 -15.73 -0.91 4.19
CA ASP A 525 -16.92 -0.09 3.99
C ASP A 525 -16.64 1.11 3.09
N TYR A 526 -17.53 1.34 2.13
CA TYR A 526 -17.48 2.45 1.16
C TYR A 526 -18.84 3.12 1.03
N ILE A 527 -18.85 4.45 1.01
CA ILE A 527 -20.05 5.27 0.84
C ILE A 527 -19.94 6.12 -0.41
N ALA A 528 -20.99 6.12 -1.23
CA ALA A 528 -21.21 7.05 -2.33
C ALA A 528 -22.66 7.50 -2.37
N CYS A 529 -22.91 8.81 -2.34
CA CYS A 529 -24.25 9.39 -2.36
C CYS A 529 -24.38 10.51 -3.41
N GLY A 530 -23.73 10.38 -4.56
CA GLY A 530 -23.77 11.39 -5.62
C GLY A 530 -23.43 12.78 -5.07
N ASP A 531 -24.30 13.73 -5.37
CA ASP A 531 -24.18 15.13 -4.95
C ASP A 531 -25.08 15.50 -3.79
N LEU A 532 -25.31 14.56 -2.88
CA LEU A 532 -26.21 14.73 -1.76
C LEU A 532 -25.88 15.99 -0.94
N THR A 533 -26.86 16.85 -0.74
CA THR A 533 -26.76 18.11 0.01
C THR A 533 -27.99 18.33 0.91
N SER A 534 -27.99 19.40 1.70
CA SER A 534 -29.12 19.86 2.48
C SER A 534 -29.65 18.84 3.54
N THR A 535 -30.95 18.78 3.74
CA THR A 535 -31.57 17.89 4.73
C THR A 535 -31.29 16.41 4.53
N PRO A 536 -31.36 15.84 3.31
CA PRO A 536 -31.01 14.43 3.09
C PRO A 536 -29.56 14.10 3.48
N GLN A 537 -28.61 15.00 3.27
CA GLN A 537 -27.22 14.82 3.70
C GLN A 537 -27.12 14.71 5.23
N ASN A 538 -27.83 15.54 5.97
CA ASN A 538 -27.85 15.47 7.44
C ASN A 538 -28.47 14.16 7.95
N LEU A 539 -29.48 13.65 7.26
CA LEU A 539 -30.10 12.36 7.57
C LEU A 539 -29.17 11.19 7.23
N ALA A 540 -28.41 11.27 6.12
CA ALA A 540 -27.42 10.28 5.77
C ALA A 540 -26.29 10.16 6.80
N ALA A 541 -25.91 11.27 7.45
CA ALA A 541 -24.97 11.26 8.56
C ALA A 541 -25.44 10.38 9.73
N ASN A 542 -26.74 10.39 10.05
CA ASN A 542 -27.29 9.48 11.06
C ASN A 542 -27.18 8.02 10.61
N TYR A 543 -27.46 7.72 9.34
CA TYR A 543 -27.24 6.38 8.80
C TYR A 543 -25.78 5.93 8.99
N PHE A 544 -24.80 6.77 8.64
CA PHE A 544 -23.39 6.43 8.78
C PHE A 544 -23.01 6.11 10.22
N LYS A 545 -23.51 6.91 11.17
CA LYS A 545 -23.30 6.68 12.60
C LYS A 545 -23.91 5.37 13.09
N ASP A 546 -25.14 5.07 12.68
CA ASP A 546 -25.92 3.96 13.21
C ASP A 546 -25.55 2.62 12.59
N PHE A 547 -25.09 2.60 11.32
CA PHE A 547 -24.84 1.36 10.57
C PHE A 547 -23.35 1.05 10.38
N ILE A 548 -22.47 2.06 10.34
CA ILE A 548 -21.03 1.88 10.17
C ILE A 548 -20.33 2.05 11.52
N GLY A 549 -20.71 3.08 12.26
CA GLY A 549 -20.11 3.45 13.53
C GLY A 549 -18.83 4.30 13.39
N LYS A 550 -18.41 4.83 14.52
CA LYS A 550 -17.28 5.76 14.58
C LYS A 550 -15.95 5.06 14.25
N ASN A 551 -15.13 5.69 13.39
CA ASN A 551 -13.81 5.24 12.98
C ASN A 551 -13.78 3.90 12.22
N LYS A 552 -14.85 3.54 11.54
CA LYS A 552 -14.95 2.27 10.80
C LYS A 552 -15.11 2.42 9.29
N LEU A 553 -15.33 3.62 8.79
CA LEU A 553 -15.43 3.82 7.34
C LEU A 553 -14.05 3.83 6.70
N GLU A 554 -13.83 2.98 5.73
CA GLU A 554 -12.59 2.92 4.99
C GLU A 554 -12.51 4.02 3.94
N VAL A 555 -13.51 4.08 3.05
CA VAL A 555 -13.48 5.05 1.94
C VAL A 555 -14.81 5.81 1.84
N PHE A 556 -14.69 7.12 1.76
CA PHE A 556 -15.80 8.04 1.54
C PHE A 556 -15.63 8.75 0.19
N LYS A 557 -16.59 8.57 -0.74
CA LYS A 557 -16.71 9.42 -1.92
C LYS A 557 -17.26 10.77 -1.50
N ALA A 558 -16.50 11.81 -1.73
CA ALA A 558 -16.93 13.17 -1.40
C ALA A 558 -18.23 13.53 -2.13
N HIS A 559 -19.24 14.00 -1.41
CA HIS A 559 -20.47 14.47 -2.01
C HIS A 559 -20.21 15.76 -2.78
N HIS A 560 -20.96 15.98 -3.87
CA HIS A 560 -21.03 17.23 -4.61
C HIS A 560 -19.65 17.84 -4.89
N HIS A 561 -18.71 16.98 -5.33
CA HIS A 561 -17.33 17.34 -5.71
C HIS A 561 -16.57 18.12 -4.63
N PHE A 562 -16.94 17.91 -3.37
CA PHE A 562 -16.42 18.65 -2.22
C PHE A 562 -16.58 20.18 -2.35
N SER A 563 -17.73 20.61 -2.89
CA SER A 563 -18.16 22.01 -2.92
C SER A 563 -18.51 22.51 -1.51
N SER A 564 -18.56 23.82 -1.30
CA SER A 564 -18.76 24.44 0.02
C SER A 564 -20.00 23.97 0.80
N ASN A 565 -21.01 23.45 0.13
CA ASN A 565 -22.25 22.92 0.72
C ASN A 565 -22.28 21.38 0.83
N SER A 566 -21.21 20.67 0.45
CA SER A 566 -21.17 19.21 0.36
C SER A 566 -20.99 18.48 1.69
N TRP A 567 -20.64 19.19 2.74
CA TRP A 567 -20.41 18.63 4.08
C TRP A 567 -21.46 19.12 5.10
N GLY A 568 -22.27 20.11 4.70
CA GLY A 568 -23.27 20.76 5.54
C GLY A 568 -22.65 21.58 6.69
N ASN A 569 -23.49 22.27 7.44
CA ASN A 569 -23.09 22.90 8.72
C ASN A 569 -22.90 21.87 9.85
N ASN A 570 -23.09 20.58 9.56
CA ASN A 570 -23.03 19.49 10.50
C ASN A 570 -21.73 18.70 10.30
N THR A 571 -20.81 18.86 11.24
CA THR A 571 -19.64 17.99 11.43
C THR A 571 -20.02 16.52 11.65
N GLN A 572 -21.29 16.18 11.75
CA GLN A 572 -21.83 14.83 11.99
C GLN A 572 -21.65 13.87 10.82
N SER A 573 -21.55 14.35 9.57
CA SER A 573 -21.21 13.48 8.43
C SER A 573 -19.78 12.92 8.50
N VAL A 574 -18.97 13.37 9.45
CA VAL A 574 -17.64 12.87 9.77
C VAL A 574 -17.59 11.92 10.97
N ASP A 575 -18.72 11.61 11.59
CA ASP A 575 -18.72 10.74 12.77
C ASP A 575 -18.24 9.31 12.48
N CYS A 576 -18.22 8.88 11.21
CA CYS A 576 -17.61 7.62 10.78
C CYS A 576 -16.10 7.70 10.56
N ASN A 577 -15.48 8.90 10.54
CA ASN A 577 -14.04 9.13 10.41
C ASN A 577 -13.37 8.29 9.31
N PRO A 578 -13.66 8.56 8.02
CA PRO A 578 -13.11 7.75 6.93
C PRO A 578 -11.58 7.76 6.91
N GLN A 579 -10.97 6.63 6.61
CA GLN A 579 -9.52 6.54 6.43
C GLN A 579 -9.08 7.28 5.16
N VAL A 580 -9.90 7.18 4.11
CA VAL A 580 -9.64 7.79 2.80
C VAL A 580 -10.87 8.55 2.34
N ILE A 581 -10.67 9.76 1.84
CA ILE A 581 -11.67 10.56 1.14
C ILE A 581 -11.23 10.68 -0.31
N VAL A 582 -12.10 10.31 -1.25
CA VAL A 582 -11.85 10.46 -2.69
C VAL A 582 -12.85 11.46 -3.26
N ASN A 583 -12.33 12.46 -3.96
CA ASN A 583 -13.08 13.49 -4.64
C ASN A 583 -12.90 13.40 -6.16
N GLN A 584 -13.97 13.55 -6.91
CA GLN A 584 -13.91 13.85 -8.35
C GLN A 584 -14.36 15.29 -8.57
N ASN A 585 -13.57 16.05 -9.29
CA ASN A 585 -13.85 17.44 -9.57
C ASN A 585 -13.46 17.85 -10.99
N PHE A 586 -14.09 18.92 -11.44
CA PHE A 586 -13.90 19.48 -12.78
C PHE A 586 -13.95 21.01 -12.79
N TYR A 587 -14.18 21.67 -11.65
CA TYR A 587 -14.10 23.11 -11.47
C TYR A 587 -13.01 23.53 -10.48
N LYS A 588 -12.47 24.77 -10.64
CA LYS A 588 -11.48 25.37 -9.74
C LYS A 588 -11.95 25.45 -8.30
N LYS A 589 -13.24 25.76 -8.05
CA LYS A 589 -13.82 25.83 -6.71
C LYS A 589 -13.95 24.49 -5.98
N GLN A 590 -13.50 23.42 -6.62
CA GLN A 590 -13.59 22.04 -6.14
C GLN A 590 -12.19 21.43 -6.03
N PRO A 591 -11.83 20.81 -4.88
CA PRO A 591 -12.52 20.89 -3.60
C PRO A 591 -12.49 22.31 -3.03
N ASP A 592 -13.54 22.73 -2.29
CA ASP A 592 -13.56 24.04 -1.63
C ASP A 592 -12.45 24.15 -0.58
N ALA A 593 -11.67 25.24 -0.65
CA ALA A 593 -10.49 25.42 0.21
C ALA A 593 -10.83 25.46 1.70
N ASN A 594 -11.89 26.16 2.08
CA ASN A 594 -12.27 26.31 3.49
C ASN A 594 -12.78 25.01 4.06
N LEU A 595 -13.61 24.29 3.29
CA LEU A 595 -14.10 22.96 3.66
C LEU A 595 -12.96 21.96 3.77
N LEU A 596 -12.04 21.93 2.79
CA LEU A 596 -10.87 21.07 2.79
C LEU A 596 -9.98 21.35 4.01
N ASN A 597 -9.69 22.60 4.30
CA ASN A 597 -8.93 23.00 5.49
C ASN A 597 -9.61 22.53 6.78
N THR A 598 -10.91 22.70 6.89
CA THR A 598 -11.70 22.24 8.03
C THR A 598 -11.55 20.73 8.23
N VAL A 599 -11.73 19.95 7.17
CA VAL A 599 -11.66 18.48 7.24
C VAL A 599 -10.23 18.00 7.52
N LEU A 600 -9.22 18.59 6.89
CA LEU A 600 -7.82 18.23 7.14
C LEU A 600 -7.36 18.55 8.58
N ASN A 601 -8.00 19.49 9.26
CA ASN A 601 -7.70 19.84 10.66
C ASN A 601 -8.39 18.96 11.71
N PHE A 602 -9.31 18.10 11.34
CA PHE A 602 -9.88 17.14 12.29
C PHE A 602 -8.82 16.17 12.82
N SER A 603 -8.96 15.71 14.05
CA SER A 603 -7.92 14.96 14.79
C SER A 603 -7.68 13.53 14.31
N TRP A 604 -8.61 12.91 13.57
CA TRP A 604 -8.36 11.54 13.07
C TRP A 604 -7.43 11.54 11.85
N LYS A 605 -6.63 10.46 11.69
CA LYS A 605 -5.77 10.28 10.53
C LYS A 605 -6.63 9.96 9.30
N LYS A 606 -6.41 10.67 8.22
CA LYS A 606 -7.07 10.51 6.93
C LYS A 606 -6.17 10.90 5.78
N ASP A 607 -6.43 10.30 4.63
CA ASP A 607 -5.82 10.68 3.37
C ASP A 607 -6.90 11.25 2.44
N PHE A 608 -6.59 12.35 1.75
CA PHE A 608 -7.50 13.02 0.83
C PHE A 608 -6.93 13.00 -0.59
N PHE A 609 -7.71 12.45 -1.51
CA PHE A 609 -7.37 12.36 -2.93
C PHE A 609 -8.39 13.10 -3.78
N THR A 610 -7.92 13.75 -4.85
CA THR A 610 -8.83 14.35 -5.84
C THR A 610 -8.36 14.07 -7.27
N THR A 611 -9.30 13.82 -8.20
CA THR A 611 -8.95 13.50 -9.60
C THR A 611 -8.28 14.66 -10.31
N ASN A 612 -8.62 15.90 -9.95
CA ASN A 612 -8.04 17.10 -10.53
C ASN A 612 -7.75 18.16 -9.47
N LEU A 613 -6.83 19.06 -9.81
CA LEU A 613 -6.63 20.32 -9.11
C LEU A 613 -6.32 21.40 -10.14
N HIS A 614 -7.14 22.45 -10.18
CA HIS A 614 -6.87 23.59 -11.05
C HIS A 614 -5.56 24.29 -10.61
N PRO A 615 -4.64 24.66 -11.51
CA PRO A 615 -3.33 25.23 -11.14
C PRO A 615 -3.42 26.45 -10.21
N GLN A 616 -4.42 27.30 -10.38
CA GLN A 616 -4.63 28.48 -9.55
C GLN A 616 -4.96 28.15 -8.08
N CYS A 617 -5.45 26.95 -7.79
CA CYS A 617 -5.66 26.52 -6.40
C CYS A 617 -4.35 26.54 -5.60
N LEU A 618 -3.27 26.00 -6.19
CA LEU A 618 -1.93 26.04 -5.55
C LEU A 618 -1.32 27.43 -5.50
N VAL A 619 -1.68 28.33 -6.43
CA VAL A 619 -1.23 29.73 -6.39
C VAL A 619 -1.92 30.50 -5.26
N GLU A 620 -3.23 30.29 -5.10
CA GLU A 620 -4.06 31.06 -4.17
C GLU A 620 -4.05 30.51 -2.73
N ASN A 621 -3.98 29.18 -2.56
CA ASN A 621 -4.12 28.50 -1.26
C ASN A 621 -3.19 27.28 -1.16
N ASN A 622 -1.89 27.46 -1.42
CA ASN A 622 -0.93 26.35 -1.41
C ASN A 622 -0.82 25.68 -0.04
N ASP A 623 -0.94 26.44 1.05
CA ASP A 623 -0.89 25.96 2.43
C ASP A 623 -2.02 24.96 2.76
N ILE A 624 -3.12 25.00 2.00
CA ILE A 624 -4.25 24.08 2.15
C ILE A 624 -4.10 22.90 1.17
N TYR A 625 -3.99 23.18 -0.14
CA TYR A 625 -4.06 22.14 -1.17
C TYR A 625 -2.81 21.23 -1.19
N SER A 626 -1.63 21.72 -0.79
CA SER A 626 -0.42 20.89 -0.66
C SER A 626 -0.51 19.83 0.44
N ARG A 627 -1.50 19.90 1.31
CA ARG A 627 -1.74 18.93 2.39
C ARG A 627 -2.57 17.73 1.94
N MET A 628 -3.12 17.76 0.72
CA MET A 628 -3.77 16.58 0.15
C MET A 628 -2.74 15.47 -0.10
N THR A 629 -3.18 14.23 0.04
CA THR A 629 -2.32 13.05 -0.16
C THR A 629 -1.97 12.83 -1.62
N GLY A 630 -2.91 13.16 -2.54
CA GLY A 630 -2.66 13.06 -3.96
C GLY A 630 -3.74 13.70 -4.84
N TYR A 631 -3.33 14.11 -6.05
CA TYR A 631 -4.21 14.77 -7.02
C TYR A 631 -3.71 14.58 -8.47
N ASN A 632 -4.58 14.91 -9.45
CA ASN A 632 -4.34 14.85 -10.90
C ASN A 632 -4.05 13.43 -11.40
N GLY A 633 -5.07 12.65 -11.67
CA GLY A 633 -4.99 11.31 -12.22
C GLY A 633 -6.31 10.55 -12.07
N HIS A 634 -6.42 9.40 -12.72
CA HIS A 634 -7.46 8.45 -12.33
C HIS A 634 -7.12 7.89 -10.96
N ILE A 635 -8.11 7.69 -10.11
CA ILE A 635 -7.89 7.13 -8.77
C ILE A 635 -8.53 5.75 -8.71
N VAL A 636 -7.79 4.75 -8.22
CA VAL A 636 -8.30 3.38 -8.04
C VAL A 636 -8.15 2.96 -6.60
N VAL A 637 -9.25 2.59 -5.97
CA VAL A 637 -9.26 1.90 -4.68
C VAL A 637 -9.37 0.42 -4.96
N ARG A 638 -8.32 -0.35 -4.65
CA ARG A 638 -8.28 -1.80 -4.81
C ARG A 638 -8.31 -2.48 -3.45
N VAL A 639 -9.37 -3.22 -3.18
CA VAL A 639 -9.56 -3.97 -1.93
C VAL A 639 -9.13 -5.41 -2.14
N SER A 640 -8.31 -5.91 -1.24
CA SER A 640 -7.82 -7.29 -1.27
C SER A 640 -8.95 -8.30 -1.04
N PRO A 641 -8.83 -9.53 -1.54
CA PRO A 641 -9.80 -10.58 -1.29
C PRO A 641 -10.11 -10.73 0.20
N GLY A 642 -11.41 -10.78 0.53
CA GLY A 642 -11.91 -10.85 1.91
C GLY A 642 -12.11 -9.51 2.60
N GLY A 643 -11.66 -8.37 2.00
CA GLY A 643 -11.94 -7.03 2.53
C GLY A 643 -11.14 -6.67 3.79
N GLU A 644 -9.95 -7.24 4.00
CA GLU A 644 -9.13 -6.96 5.19
C GLU A 644 -8.22 -5.73 5.03
N GLN A 645 -7.85 -5.41 3.80
CA GLN A 645 -6.99 -4.26 3.49
C GLN A 645 -7.22 -3.75 2.06
N PHE A 646 -6.84 -2.50 1.82
CA PHE A 646 -6.95 -1.88 0.50
C PHE A 646 -5.76 -0.96 0.20
N TYR A 647 -5.61 -0.63 -1.08
CA TYR A 647 -4.65 0.34 -1.60
C TYR A 647 -5.37 1.40 -2.41
N VAL A 648 -4.77 2.59 -2.49
CA VAL A 648 -5.18 3.66 -3.40
C VAL A 648 -4.06 3.90 -4.40
N TYR A 649 -4.40 3.83 -5.69
CA TYR A 649 -3.48 4.10 -6.80
C TYR A 649 -3.89 5.38 -7.51
N ILE A 650 -2.92 6.21 -7.86
CA ILE A 650 -3.12 7.30 -8.81
C ILE A 650 -2.50 6.87 -10.13
N LEU A 651 -3.30 6.84 -11.19
CA LEU A 651 -2.87 6.46 -12.53
C LEU A 651 -2.71 7.69 -13.41
N ASP A 652 -1.80 7.59 -14.37
CA ASP A 652 -1.60 8.62 -15.39
C ASP A 652 -2.88 8.79 -16.23
N ASP A 653 -3.34 10.02 -16.36
CA ASP A 653 -4.52 10.44 -17.09
C ASP A 653 -4.21 11.19 -18.39
N THR A 654 -2.93 11.23 -18.79
CA THR A 654 -2.47 11.96 -19.98
C THR A 654 -2.39 11.09 -21.23
N ASN A 655 -2.57 9.78 -21.06
CA ASN A 655 -2.54 8.78 -22.14
C ASN A 655 -3.37 7.55 -21.73
N PHE A 656 -3.42 6.52 -22.59
CA PHE A 656 -4.19 5.29 -22.39
C PHE A 656 -3.36 4.11 -21.88
N GLU A 657 -2.16 4.35 -21.37
CA GLU A 657 -1.33 3.31 -20.74
C GLU A 657 -1.71 3.07 -19.28
N TYR A 658 -2.31 4.08 -18.63
CA TYR A 658 -2.76 4.04 -17.23
C TYR A 658 -1.67 3.62 -16.25
N ASN A 659 -0.44 4.12 -16.47
CA ASN A 659 0.70 3.84 -15.64
C ASN A 659 0.49 4.37 -14.21
N ILE A 660 0.88 3.59 -13.21
CA ILE A 660 0.80 3.99 -11.80
C ILE A 660 1.77 5.13 -11.53
N ARG A 661 1.27 6.26 -11.05
CA ARG A 661 2.06 7.43 -10.63
C ARG A 661 2.40 7.39 -9.14
N SER A 662 1.48 6.87 -8.31
CA SER A 662 1.72 6.69 -6.88
C SER A 662 0.89 5.54 -6.30
N ILE A 663 1.39 4.96 -5.21
CA ILE A 663 0.78 3.86 -4.47
C ILE A 663 0.67 4.29 -3.01
N HIS A 664 -0.53 4.20 -2.43
CA HIS A 664 -0.80 4.54 -1.04
C HIS A 664 -1.45 3.34 -0.33
N GLY A 665 -1.04 3.10 0.92
CA GLY A 665 -1.48 1.92 1.68
C GLY A 665 -0.30 0.97 1.99
N PRO A 666 -0.57 -0.28 2.45
CA PRO A 666 -1.91 -0.81 2.70
C PRO A 666 -2.64 -0.07 3.83
N TYR A 667 -3.92 0.17 3.61
CA TYR A 667 -4.84 0.57 4.67
C TYR A 667 -5.49 -0.68 5.24
N THR A 668 -5.52 -0.81 6.55
CA THR A 668 -6.19 -1.92 7.22
C THR A 668 -7.66 -1.59 7.43
N CYS A 669 -8.56 -2.47 7.01
CA CYS A 669 -10.00 -2.36 7.26
C CYS A 669 -10.31 -2.75 8.72
N LYS A 670 -11.33 -2.10 9.34
CA LYS A 670 -11.54 -2.15 10.81
C LYS A 670 -12.82 -2.88 11.20
#